data_025e85b9ee5b19e6b354f02064818c54
#
_entry.id   025e85b9ee5b19e6b354f02064818c54
#
_cell.length_a   1.000
_cell.length_b   1.000
_cell.length_c   1.000
_cell.angle_alpha   90.00
_cell.angle_beta   90.00
_cell.angle_gamma   90.00
#
_symmetry.space_group_name_H-M   'P 1'
#
loop_
_entity.id
_entity.type
_entity.pdbx_description
1 polymer ?
#
loop_
_entity_poly.entity_id
_entity_poly.type
_entity_poly.pdbx_seq_one_letter_code
_entity_poly.pdbx_strand_id
1 'polypeptide(L)'
;MNFTIRNTATFLNDKLQLDLGASYVKQKDKNMVSQGQYWNPVMAAYLFPRGEDFDGIKSFEHFDESRQLPVQYWPVADPVYASQNPYWTAYRNVATNEKSRYMFNVGLTYNITDWLNATARFRMDDTHVLFERKIYASSDDKFAEGKKGLYGYNNYEDRQEYADFMLNVNKHIADFSISANAGWNYSNYWALERGYKGTLLGVPNKFAASNIDPANGRISEKGGDSRVRNHAVFANLELGWKSMLYLTLTGRNDWNSRLVNTDEESFFYPSIGLSGIISEMVKLPEFISYLKVRGSYTEVGAPVSRSGLTPGTVTTPIVGGALDPTGIYPFTDFKAERTKSYEFGLSLKLWNKLSAEVTYYHSNTYNQTFLGDLPEFTGYKQIYLQAGNVENRGWEASLSYSDQFKFGLGISSTLTFSRNINEIKEMVENYHTDLMDEPINIPEVLKDGGRVILKEGGSIHDIYANTFLKKDHLGYVEVKSDGTFGMEKGEPVYLGKTSPDFNMGWSNMLTYKGFGLGFQINGRFGGVVTSSTEALLDRFGVSKRSAEAREAGGVLLKGQGLVDAKSYYQMTGTGNYETSGYYVYSATNIRLQELTFSYTMPNKWFGNVLKDVTVSFIANNPWMLYCEAPFDPELTPSTSTYGQGNDYFMQPSVRSFGFGIKFKL
;
A
#
# COMPACT_ATOMS: atom_id res chain seq x y z
N MET A 1 -8.35 -16.87 -16.18
CA MET A 1 -8.19 -17.02 -17.65
C MET A 1 -7.75 -15.69 -18.19
N ASN A 2 -6.70 -15.65 -19.00
CA ASN A 2 -6.21 -14.45 -19.66
C ASN A 2 -6.00 -14.76 -21.15
N PHE A 3 -6.55 -13.92 -22.01
CA PHE A 3 -6.38 -14.01 -23.45
C PHE A 3 -5.87 -12.66 -23.96
N THR A 4 -4.77 -12.65 -24.72
CA THR A 4 -4.19 -11.43 -25.28
C THR A 4 -3.82 -11.69 -26.75
N ILE A 5 -4.22 -10.75 -27.59
CA ILE A 5 -3.81 -10.67 -29.00
C ILE A 5 -3.13 -9.34 -29.25
N ARG A 6 -2.04 -9.37 -29.99
CA ARG A 6 -1.33 -8.17 -30.45
C ARG A 6 -0.96 -8.34 -31.90
N ASN A 7 -1.07 -7.25 -32.64
CA ASN A 7 -0.70 -7.20 -34.04
C ASN A 7 -0.02 -5.86 -34.34
N THR A 8 1.06 -5.91 -35.08
CA THR A 8 1.73 -4.73 -35.64
C THR A 8 1.74 -4.89 -37.16
N ALA A 9 1.27 -3.89 -37.86
CA ALA A 9 1.26 -3.84 -39.33
C ALA A 9 1.91 -2.55 -39.81
N THR A 10 2.68 -2.64 -40.89
CA THR A 10 3.33 -1.51 -41.52
C THR A 10 2.75 -1.27 -42.93
N PHE A 11 2.60 -0.01 -43.30
CA PHE A 11 2.01 0.46 -44.54
C PHE A 11 2.83 1.57 -45.14
N LEU A 12 2.57 1.96 -46.39
CA LEU A 12 3.17 3.09 -47.07
C LEU A 12 4.72 3.02 -47.10
N ASN A 13 5.26 1.85 -47.44
CA ASN A 13 6.71 1.59 -47.42
C ASN A 13 7.34 1.90 -46.06
N ASP A 14 6.77 1.30 -44.99
CA ASP A 14 7.18 1.41 -43.59
C ASP A 14 7.06 2.81 -42.95
N LYS A 15 6.40 3.75 -43.66
CA LYS A 15 6.13 5.07 -43.09
C LYS A 15 5.01 5.09 -42.07
N LEU A 16 4.04 4.20 -42.18
CA LEU A 16 2.90 4.14 -41.28
C LEU A 16 2.88 2.79 -40.56
N GLN A 17 2.99 2.83 -39.25
CA GLN A 17 2.88 1.67 -38.38
C GLN A 17 1.58 1.72 -37.60
N LEU A 18 0.82 0.64 -37.60
CA LEU A 18 -0.38 0.42 -36.82
C LEU A 18 -0.13 -0.68 -35.78
N ASP A 19 -0.29 -0.38 -34.50
CA ASP A 19 -0.21 -1.31 -33.40
C ASP A 19 -1.61 -1.53 -32.80
N LEU A 20 -2.07 -2.78 -32.79
CA LEU A 20 -3.35 -3.17 -32.23
C LEU A 20 -3.11 -4.17 -31.08
N GLY A 21 -3.82 -3.97 -29.98
CA GLY A 21 -3.82 -4.92 -28.88
C GLY A 21 -5.19 -5.04 -28.24
N ALA A 22 -5.58 -6.27 -27.95
CA ALA A 22 -6.78 -6.57 -27.17
C ALA A 22 -6.46 -7.63 -26.12
N SER A 23 -6.96 -7.46 -24.92
CA SER A 23 -6.82 -8.44 -23.84
C SER A 23 -8.14 -8.59 -23.10
N TYR A 24 -8.44 -9.83 -22.75
CA TYR A 24 -9.57 -10.21 -21.91
C TYR A 24 -9.07 -11.01 -20.70
N VAL A 25 -9.46 -10.60 -19.51
CA VAL A 25 -9.13 -11.30 -18.27
C VAL A 25 -10.42 -11.67 -17.55
N LYS A 26 -10.61 -12.96 -17.27
CA LYS A 26 -11.65 -13.47 -16.39
C LYS A 26 -11.03 -14.06 -15.14
N GLN A 27 -11.41 -13.54 -13.99
CA GLN A 27 -10.96 -14.00 -12.68
C GLN A 27 -12.17 -14.28 -11.80
N LYS A 28 -12.09 -15.33 -10.99
CA LYS A 28 -13.09 -15.67 -9.98
C LYS A 28 -12.35 -16.02 -8.70
N ASP A 29 -12.65 -15.28 -7.66
CA ASP A 29 -12.11 -15.50 -6.33
C ASP A 29 -13.26 -15.89 -5.38
N LYS A 30 -12.96 -16.79 -4.45
CA LYS A 30 -13.89 -17.17 -3.38
C LYS A 30 -13.18 -17.06 -2.05
N ASN A 31 -13.81 -16.38 -1.10
CA ASN A 31 -13.29 -16.18 0.24
C ASN A 31 -11.84 -15.69 0.25
N MET A 32 -11.59 -14.56 -0.41
CA MET A 32 -10.30 -13.87 -0.31
C MET A 32 -9.97 -13.68 1.16
N VAL A 33 -8.71 -13.83 1.47
CA VAL A 33 -8.19 -13.68 2.83
C VAL A 33 -8.58 -12.32 3.40
N SER A 34 -9.24 -12.35 4.55
CA SER A 34 -9.53 -11.18 5.36
C SER A 34 -8.47 -11.01 6.44
N GLN A 35 -8.26 -9.78 6.85
CA GLN A 35 -7.35 -9.39 7.93
C GLN A 35 -8.16 -8.71 9.04
N GLY A 36 -7.60 -8.63 10.23
CA GLY A 36 -8.26 -8.02 11.36
C GLY A 36 -9.33 -8.92 11.99
N GLN A 37 -10.26 -8.29 12.68
CA GLN A 37 -11.25 -8.95 13.53
C GLN A 37 -12.33 -9.68 12.74
N TYR A 38 -12.83 -9.10 11.66
CA TYR A 38 -14.02 -9.59 10.98
C TYR A 38 -13.69 -10.47 9.76
N TRP A 39 -14.50 -11.51 9.53
CA TRP A 39 -14.36 -12.41 8.36
C TRP A 39 -13.04 -13.19 8.31
N ASN A 40 -12.28 -13.17 9.39
CA ASN A 40 -10.94 -13.72 9.46
C ASN A 40 -10.92 -14.98 10.34
N PRO A 41 -10.80 -16.18 9.74
CA PRO A 41 -10.75 -17.43 10.51
C PRO A 41 -9.49 -17.53 11.37
N VAL A 42 -8.41 -16.79 11.04
CA VAL A 42 -7.17 -16.80 11.81
C VAL A 42 -7.38 -16.27 13.22
N MET A 43 -8.18 -15.20 13.39
CA MET A 43 -8.48 -14.67 14.72
C MET A 43 -9.09 -15.74 15.63
N ALA A 44 -10.13 -16.42 15.17
CA ALA A 44 -10.80 -17.45 15.96
C ALA A 44 -9.86 -18.63 16.31
N ALA A 45 -9.00 -19.03 15.35
CA ALA A 45 -8.01 -20.09 15.57
C ALA A 45 -6.93 -19.65 16.57
N TYR A 46 -6.47 -18.42 16.52
CA TYR A 46 -5.44 -17.88 17.41
C TYR A 46 -5.97 -17.68 18.85
N LEU A 47 -7.22 -17.22 18.99
CA LEU A 47 -7.85 -17.00 20.29
C LEU A 47 -8.47 -18.26 20.89
N PHE A 48 -8.42 -19.40 20.20
CA PHE A 48 -8.98 -20.66 20.72
C PHE A 48 -8.27 -21.11 21.99
N PRO A 49 -9.01 -21.51 23.06
CA PRO A 49 -8.44 -21.94 24.32
C PRO A 49 -7.49 -23.13 24.15
N ARG A 50 -6.31 -23.07 24.75
CA ARG A 50 -5.28 -24.11 24.59
C ARG A 50 -5.62 -25.43 25.28
N GLY A 51 -6.56 -25.43 26.23
CA GLY A 51 -7.04 -26.61 26.92
C GLY A 51 -8.18 -27.34 26.20
N GLU A 52 -8.72 -26.79 25.12
CA GLU A 52 -9.84 -27.34 24.38
C GLU A 52 -9.38 -28.13 23.14
N ASP A 53 -10.24 -29.10 22.73
CA ASP A 53 -9.98 -29.92 21.55
C ASP A 53 -10.25 -29.12 20.24
N PHE A 54 -9.18 -28.67 19.60
CA PHE A 54 -9.29 -27.97 18.31
C PHE A 54 -9.77 -28.88 17.17
N ASP A 55 -9.52 -30.18 17.24
CA ASP A 55 -10.00 -31.12 16.22
C ASP A 55 -11.51 -31.31 16.27
N GLY A 56 -12.09 -31.22 17.46
CA GLY A 56 -13.54 -31.31 17.67
C GLY A 56 -14.35 -30.26 16.95
N ILE A 57 -13.77 -29.07 16.75
CA ILE A 57 -14.45 -27.96 16.02
C ILE A 57 -14.52 -28.15 14.50
N LYS A 58 -13.88 -29.20 13.95
CA LYS A 58 -14.04 -29.58 12.53
C LYS A 58 -15.49 -29.98 12.24
N SER A 59 -16.20 -30.56 13.24
CA SER A 59 -17.66 -30.75 13.22
C SER A 59 -18.35 -29.40 13.47
N PHE A 60 -18.17 -28.46 12.53
CA PHE A 60 -18.49 -27.06 12.71
C PHE A 60 -20.00 -26.73 12.69
N GLU A 61 -20.85 -27.67 12.34
CA GLU A 61 -22.30 -27.49 12.29
C GLU A 61 -23.05 -28.75 12.73
N HIS A 62 -24.24 -28.55 13.28
CA HIS A 62 -25.22 -29.60 13.58
C HIS A 62 -26.62 -29.13 13.16
N PHE A 63 -27.53 -30.08 12.97
CA PHE A 63 -28.91 -29.76 12.62
C PHE A 63 -29.68 -29.36 13.88
N ASP A 64 -30.34 -28.19 13.84
CA ASP A 64 -31.25 -27.72 14.91
C ASP A 64 -32.68 -28.01 14.50
N GLU A 65 -33.32 -28.96 15.18
CA GLU A 65 -34.70 -29.38 14.87
C GLU A 65 -35.72 -28.26 15.12
N SER A 66 -35.46 -27.35 16.06
CA SER A 66 -36.35 -26.23 16.34
C SER A 66 -36.35 -25.16 15.28
N ARG A 67 -35.18 -24.93 14.66
CA ARG A 67 -34.97 -23.95 13.57
C ARG A 67 -35.07 -24.56 12.18
N GLN A 68 -35.08 -25.90 12.09
CA GLN A 68 -35.10 -26.66 10.83
C GLN A 68 -33.96 -26.25 9.87
N LEU A 69 -32.74 -26.04 10.41
CA LEU A 69 -31.56 -25.68 9.64
C LEU A 69 -30.26 -26.08 10.37
N PRO A 70 -29.14 -26.22 9.62
CA PRO A 70 -27.84 -26.35 10.22
C PRO A 70 -27.43 -25.08 10.99
N VAL A 71 -26.96 -25.25 12.21
CA VAL A 71 -26.42 -24.19 13.07
C VAL A 71 -24.96 -24.44 13.38
N GLN A 72 -24.17 -23.39 13.62
CA GLN A 72 -22.77 -23.56 13.92
C GLN A 72 -22.55 -24.19 15.29
N TYR A 73 -21.53 -25.02 15.41
CA TYR A 73 -20.96 -25.46 16.64
C TYR A 73 -19.73 -24.64 16.98
N TRP A 74 -19.79 -23.87 18.09
CA TRP A 74 -18.68 -23.07 18.56
C TRP A 74 -18.68 -23.02 20.09
N PRO A 75 -17.69 -23.67 20.77
CA PRO A 75 -17.72 -23.79 22.22
C PRO A 75 -17.19 -22.55 22.95
N VAL A 76 -16.64 -21.55 22.19
CA VAL A 76 -16.05 -20.36 22.79
C VAL A 76 -17.10 -19.25 22.88
N ALA A 77 -17.41 -18.82 24.09
CA ALA A 77 -18.27 -17.67 24.32
C ALA A 77 -17.44 -16.37 24.15
N ASP A 78 -17.82 -15.55 23.17
CA ASP A 78 -17.17 -14.26 22.93
C ASP A 78 -18.19 -13.20 22.49
N PRO A 79 -18.75 -12.45 23.44
CA PRO A 79 -19.76 -11.43 23.14
C PRO A 79 -19.18 -10.15 22.52
N VAL A 80 -17.86 -9.98 22.54
CA VAL A 80 -17.21 -8.71 22.14
C VAL A 80 -16.67 -8.76 20.71
N TYR A 81 -15.94 -9.80 20.37
CA TYR A 81 -15.18 -9.88 19.13
C TYR A 81 -15.90 -10.63 18.02
N ALA A 82 -17.11 -11.17 18.26
CA ALA A 82 -17.88 -11.96 17.30
C ALA A 82 -17.08 -13.14 16.72
N SER A 83 -16.29 -13.79 17.58
CA SER A 83 -15.54 -14.99 17.22
C SER A 83 -16.46 -16.12 16.82
N GLN A 84 -16.19 -16.75 15.70
CA GLN A 84 -16.98 -17.85 15.14
C GLN A 84 -16.07 -19.04 14.85
N ASN A 85 -16.65 -20.23 14.74
CA ASN A 85 -15.91 -21.38 14.27
C ASN A 85 -15.18 -21.05 12.95
N PRO A 86 -13.85 -21.22 12.85
CA PRO A 86 -13.09 -20.88 11.66
C PRO A 86 -13.54 -21.64 10.40
N TYR A 87 -14.02 -22.91 10.57
CA TYR A 87 -14.59 -23.67 9.46
C TYR A 87 -15.98 -23.14 9.05
N TRP A 88 -16.81 -22.68 10.01
CA TRP A 88 -18.05 -21.99 9.68
C TRP A 88 -17.77 -20.73 8.88
N THR A 89 -16.81 -19.92 9.31
CA THR A 89 -16.40 -18.72 8.59
C THR A 89 -15.94 -19.06 7.16
N ALA A 90 -15.17 -20.12 6.97
CA ALA A 90 -14.67 -20.52 5.66
C ALA A 90 -15.75 -21.10 4.73
N TYR A 91 -16.75 -21.83 5.28
CA TYR A 91 -17.72 -22.55 4.47
C TYR A 91 -19.12 -21.94 4.43
N ARG A 92 -19.49 -21.12 5.42
CA ARG A 92 -20.84 -20.54 5.58
C ARG A 92 -20.88 -19.02 5.48
N ASN A 93 -19.71 -18.35 5.52
CA ASN A 93 -19.60 -16.92 5.22
C ASN A 93 -18.92 -16.78 3.86
N VAL A 94 -19.71 -16.93 2.79
CA VAL A 94 -19.17 -17.03 1.44
C VAL A 94 -19.16 -15.66 0.79
N ALA A 95 -17.99 -15.22 0.36
CA ALA A 95 -17.79 -14.05 -0.50
C ALA A 95 -17.18 -14.49 -1.83
N THR A 96 -17.77 -14.07 -2.94
CA THR A 96 -17.25 -14.34 -4.29
C THR A 96 -17.03 -13.05 -5.04
N ASN A 97 -15.91 -12.96 -5.74
CA ASN A 97 -15.58 -11.90 -6.68
C ASN A 97 -15.48 -12.50 -8.09
N GLU A 98 -16.31 -12.03 -9.01
CA GLU A 98 -16.18 -12.37 -10.43
C GLU A 98 -15.78 -11.12 -11.20
N LYS A 99 -14.54 -11.08 -11.69
CA LYS A 99 -13.97 -9.96 -12.44
C LYS A 99 -13.87 -10.31 -13.91
N SER A 100 -14.38 -9.42 -14.74
CA SER A 100 -14.17 -9.41 -16.19
C SER A 100 -13.50 -8.09 -16.57
N ARG A 101 -12.35 -8.14 -17.24
CA ARG A 101 -11.62 -6.95 -17.65
C ARG A 101 -11.29 -7.02 -19.14
N TYR A 102 -11.60 -5.96 -19.83
CA TYR A 102 -11.37 -5.77 -21.26
C TYR A 102 -10.37 -4.63 -21.43
N MET A 103 -9.28 -4.91 -22.12
CA MET A 103 -8.28 -3.89 -22.45
C MET A 103 -8.13 -3.81 -23.95
N PHE A 104 -8.17 -2.60 -24.48
CA PHE A 104 -8.00 -2.34 -25.89
C PHE A 104 -6.99 -1.19 -26.09
N ASN A 105 -6.07 -1.36 -27.04
CA ASN A 105 -5.12 -0.32 -27.39
C ASN A 105 -4.95 -0.24 -28.92
N VAL A 106 -4.87 0.98 -29.41
CA VAL A 106 -4.53 1.32 -30.79
C VAL A 106 -3.41 2.33 -30.74
N GLY A 107 -2.37 2.07 -31.50
CA GLY A 107 -1.25 3.02 -31.73
C GLY A 107 -1.05 3.21 -33.22
N LEU A 108 -0.88 4.45 -33.64
CA LEU A 108 -0.56 4.85 -35.00
C LEU A 108 0.69 5.69 -34.97
N THR A 109 1.74 5.26 -35.66
CA THR A 109 2.98 6.03 -35.81
C THR A 109 3.20 6.32 -37.29
N TYR A 110 3.36 7.59 -37.63
CA TYR A 110 3.67 8.04 -38.98
C TYR A 110 5.04 8.70 -39.03
N ASN A 111 5.97 8.07 -39.77
CA ASN A 111 7.30 8.57 -40.01
C ASN A 111 7.25 9.63 -41.13
N ILE A 112 7.26 10.91 -40.74
CA ILE A 112 7.19 12.05 -41.66
C ILE A 112 8.52 12.17 -42.40
N THR A 113 9.61 12.10 -41.64
CA THR A 113 11.00 12.03 -42.14
C THR A 113 11.78 11.05 -41.28
N ASP A 114 13.06 10.80 -41.59
CA ASP A 114 13.92 9.91 -40.79
C ASP A 114 14.18 10.41 -39.36
N TRP A 115 13.93 11.69 -39.10
CA TRP A 115 14.17 12.33 -37.80
C TRP A 115 12.90 12.89 -37.15
N LEU A 116 11.75 12.85 -37.82
CA LEU A 116 10.47 13.35 -37.31
C LEU A 116 9.38 12.30 -37.52
N ASN A 117 8.69 11.93 -36.43
CA ASN A 117 7.47 11.13 -36.52
C ASN A 117 6.34 11.72 -35.66
N ALA A 118 5.12 11.40 -36.05
CA ALA A 118 3.91 11.67 -35.29
C ALA A 118 3.32 10.35 -34.76
N THR A 119 2.94 10.35 -33.49
CA THR A 119 2.32 9.18 -32.85
C THR A 119 0.97 9.59 -32.26
N ALA A 120 -0.07 8.79 -32.53
CA ALA A 120 -1.37 8.90 -31.89
C ALA A 120 -1.72 7.56 -31.22
N ARG A 121 -2.16 7.59 -29.97
CA ARG A 121 -2.53 6.38 -29.23
C ARG A 121 -3.88 6.54 -28.55
N PHE A 122 -4.62 5.45 -28.51
CA PHE A 122 -5.82 5.31 -27.72
C PHE A 122 -5.77 4.02 -26.90
N ARG A 123 -6.16 4.09 -25.65
CA ARG A 123 -6.28 2.93 -24.76
C ARG A 123 -7.59 3.00 -24.00
N MET A 124 -8.22 1.85 -23.84
CA MET A 124 -9.42 1.67 -23.01
C MET A 124 -9.20 0.46 -22.11
N ASP A 125 -9.53 0.61 -20.86
CA ASP A 125 -9.55 -0.44 -19.84
C ASP A 125 -10.90 -0.41 -19.17
N ASP A 126 -11.67 -1.48 -19.33
CA ASP A 126 -13.05 -1.61 -18.85
C ASP A 126 -13.13 -2.83 -17.93
N THR A 127 -13.42 -2.61 -16.66
CA THR A 127 -13.47 -3.64 -15.62
C THR A 127 -14.86 -3.72 -15.02
N HIS A 128 -15.42 -4.93 -14.99
CA HIS A 128 -16.67 -5.25 -14.31
C HIS A 128 -16.39 -6.26 -13.21
N VAL A 129 -16.85 -5.98 -12.00
CA VAL A 129 -16.73 -6.88 -10.85
C VAL A 129 -18.10 -7.11 -10.24
N LEU A 130 -18.53 -8.38 -10.21
CA LEU A 130 -19.66 -8.81 -9.41
C LEU A 130 -19.14 -9.38 -8.09
N PHE A 131 -19.46 -8.69 -7.01
CA PHE A 131 -19.21 -9.16 -5.65
C PHE A 131 -20.51 -9.70 -5.06
N GLU A 132 -20.51 -10.96 -4.61
CA GLU A 132 -21.62 -11.55 -3.85
C GLU A 132 -21.15 -11.94 -2.45
N ARG A 133 -22.00 -11.69 -1.44
CA ARG A 133 -21.81 -12.15 -0.06
C ARG A 133 -23.04 -12.92 0.43
N LYS A 134 -22.80 -14.12 0.93
CA LYS A 134 -23.79 -15.04 1.48
C LYS A 134 -23.39 -15.40 2.90
N ILE A 135 -24.15 -14.95 3.87
CA ILE A 135 -23.91 -15.22 5.28
C ILE A 135 -25.06 -16.10 5.79
N TYR A 136 -24.73 -17.30 6.21
CA TYR A 136 -25.73 -18.29 6.62
C TYR A 136 -26.34 -17.93 7.97
N ALA A 137 -27.59 -18.33 8.14
CA ALA A 137 -28.28 -18.31 9.41
C ALA A 137 -27.48 -19.06 10.47
N SER A 138 -27.44 -18.57 11.72
CA SER A 138 -26.56 -19.00 12.81
C SER A 138 -25.15 -18.38 12.80
N SER A 139 -24.79 -17.57 11.80
CA SER A 139 -23.65 -16.67 11.97
C SER A 139 -23.92 -15.63 13.06
N ASP A 140 -22.86 -15.10 13.69
CA ASP A 140 -22.97 -14.04 14.68
C ASP A 140 -23.78 -12.85 14.16
N ASP A 141 -24.60 -12.24 15.01
CA ASP A 141 -25.52 -11.16 14.61
C ASP A 141 -24.79 -9.91 14.09
N LYS A 142 -23.52 -9.67 14.48
CA LYS A 142 -22.69 -8.61 13.91
C LYS A 142 -22.41 -8.81 12.41
N PHE A 143 -22.50 -10.04 11.92
CA PHE A 143 -22.31 -10.38 10.52
C PHE A 143 -23.61 -10.61 9.77
N ALA A 144 -24.50 -11.39 10.37
CA ALA A 144 -25.75 -11.79 9.77
C ALA A 144 -26.84 -10.71 9.85
N GLU A 145 -26.69 -9.76 10.76
CA GLU A 145 -27.67 -8.70 11.04
C GLU A 145 -29.10 -9.24 11.26
N GLY A 146 -29.22 -10.56 11.54
CA GLY A 146 -30.51 -11.25 11.76
C GLY A 146 -30.41 -12.76 11.73
N LYS A 147 -31.50 -13.45 12.12
CA LYS A 147 -31.52 -14.89 12.39
C LYS A 147 -31.66 -15.81 11.17
N LYS A 148 -32.00 -15.28 9.99
CA LYS A 148 -32.25 -16.06 8.77
C LYS A 148 -31.09 -16.00 7.76
N GLY A 149 -30.03 -15.25 8.06
CA GLY A 149 -28.89 -15.01 7.21
C GLY A 149 -28.99 -13.67 6.48
N LEU A 150 -27.91 -13.34 5.74
CA LEU A 150 -27.77 -12.10 5.01
C LEU A 150 -27.31 -12.38 3.58
N TYR A 151 -27.88 -11.65 2.63
CA TYR A 151 -27.45 -11.65 1.24
C TYR A 151 -27.11 -10.24 0.77
N GLY A 152 -26.04 -10.14 0.04
CA GLY A 152 -25.64 -8.89 -0.61
C GLY A 152 -24.91 -9.14 -1.91
N TYR A 153 -25.09 -8.23 -2.86
CA TYR A 153 -24.32 -8.19 -4.10
C TYR A 153 -24.02 -6.74 -4.49
N ASN A 154 -22.84 -6.53 -5.07
CA ASN A 154 -22.42 -5.24 -5.62
C ASN A 154 -21.84 -5.45 -7.01
N ASN A 155 -22.25 -4.62 -7.95
CA ASN A 155 -21.60 -4.46 -9.25
C ASN A 155 -20.71 -3.22 -9.19
N TYR A 156 -19.46 -3.42 -9.50
CA TYR A 156 -18.47 -2.37 -9.69
C TYR A 156 -18.13 -2.31 -11.17
N GLU A 157 -18.17 -1.13 -11.73
CA GLU A 157 -17.77 -0.86 -13.11
C GLU A 157 -16.76 0.27 -13.10
N ASP A 158 -15.57 0.00 -13.62
CA ASP A 158 -14.49 0.97 -13.76
C ASP A 158 -14.07 1.04 -15.21
N ARG A 159 -14.02 2.26 -15.77
CA ARG A 159 -13.52 2.51 -17.12
C ARG A 159 -12.47 3.59 -17.11
N GLN A 160 -11.35 3.28 -17.73
CA GLN A 160 -10.28 4.24 -18.01
C GLN A 160 -10.11 4.38 -19.52
N GLU A 161 -10.16 5.60 -19.99
CA GLU A 161 -9.86 5.97 -21.38
C GLU A 161 -8.66 6.90 -21.38
N TYR A 162 -7.75 6.67 -22.31
CA TYR A 162 -6.56 7.47 -22.48
C TYR A 162 -6.32 7.68 -23.97
N ALA A 163 -6.08 8.92 -24.36
CA ALA A 163 -5.66 9.27 -25.71
C ALA A 163 -4.46 10.22 -25.64
N ASP A 164 -3.53 10.06 -26.54
CA ASP A 164 -2.44 11.01 -26.72
C ASP A 164 -2.09 11.22 -28.21
N PHE A 165 -1.52 12.39 -28.47
CA PHE A 165 -0.89 12.74 -29.72
C PHE A 165 0.47 13.35 -29.41
N MET A 166 1.52 12.88 -30.09
CA MET A 166 2.88 13.36 -29.91
C MET A 166 3.59 13.56 -31.24
N LEU A 167 4.40 14.61 -31.34
CA LEU A 167 5.43 14.79 -32.34
C LEU A 167 6.78 14.47 -31.70
N ASN A 168 7.54 13.59 -32.32
CA ASN A 168 8.85 13.15 -31.83
C ASN A 168 9.94 13.53 -32.84
N VAL A 169 10.99 14.13 -32.33
CA VAL A 169 12.18 14.56 -33.08
C VAL A 169 13.39 13.83 -32.55
N ASN A 170 14.14 13.15 -33.43
CA ASN A 170 15.43 12.55 -33.11
C ASN A 170 16.40 12.93 -34.24
N LYS A 171 17.36 13.84 -33.98
CA LYS A 171 18.26 14.35 -35.00
C LYS A 171 19.67 14.51 -34.45
N HIS A 172 20.64 14.11 -35.26
CA HIS A 172 22.04 14.43 -35.04
C HIS A 172 22.46 15.54 -35.98
N ILE A 173 23.11 16.59 -35.46
CA ILE A 173 23.64 17.72 -36.22
C ILE A 173 25.06 17.97 -35.71
N ALA A 174 26.05 17.60 -36.53
CA ALA A 174 27.46 17.67 -36.16
C ALA A 174 27.70 16.95 -34.80
N ASP A 175 28.18 17.64 -33.79
CA ASP A 175 28.47 17.15 -32.46
C ASP A 175 27.25 17.07 -31.52
N PHE A 176 26.08 17.51 -31.99
CA PHE A 176 24.86 17.58 -31.17
C PHE A 176 23.88 16.46 -31.50
N SER A 177 23.32 15.85 -30.47
CA SER A 177 22.13 15.01 -30.55
C SER A 177 20.93 15.74 -29.95
N ILE A 178 19.83 15.75 -30.68
CA ILE A 178 18.58 16.40 -30.29
C ILE A 178 17.51 15.31 -30.22
N SER A 179 16.97 15.06 -29.02
CA SER A 179 15.78 14.24 -28.81
C SER A 179 14.70 15.11 -28.20
N ALA A 180 13.60 15.30 -28.90
CA ALA A 180 12.50 16.11 -28.39
C ALA A 180 11.16 15.48 -28.67
N ASN A 181 10.21 15.67 -27.76
CA ASN A 181 8.82 15.40 -28.02
C ASN A 181 7.93 16.50 -27.46
N ALA A 182 6.84 16.76 -28.15
CA ALA A 182 5.78 17.64 -27.69
C ALA A 182 4.44 16.99 -27.99
N GLY A 183 3.50 17.11 -27.08
CA GLY A 183 2.24 16.42 -27.23
C GLY A 183 1.13 16.93 -26.34
N TRP A 184 0.00 16.34 -26.57
CA TRP A 184 -1.21 16.50 -25.77
C TRP A 184 -1.71 15.14 -25.36
N ASN A 185 -2.26 15.03 -24.13
CA ASN A 185 -2.98 13.84 -23.72
C ASN A 185 -4.33 14.17 -23.06
N TYR A 186 -5.18 13.18 -23.08
CA TYR A 186 -6.49 13.16 -22.43
C TYR A 186 -6.64 11.86 -21.64
N SER A 187 -7.16 11.95 -20.43
CA SER A 187 -7.59 10.78 -19.67
C SER A 187 -8.97 10.99 -19.04
N ASN A 188 -9.78 9.97 -19.05
CA ASN A 188 -11.08 9.92 -18.42
C ASN A 188 -11.19 8.66 -17.56
N TYR A 189 -11.45 8.85 -16.29
CA TYR A 189 -11.77 7.77 -15.36
C TYR A 189 -13.23 7.88 -14.98
N TRP A 190 -13.95 6.78 -15.13
CA TRP A 190 -15.33 6.65 -14.73
C TRP A 190 -15.49 5.42 -13.86
N ALA A 191 -16.20 5.55 -12.72
CA ALA A 191 -16.48 4.48 -11.79
C ALA A 191 -17.94 4.52 -11.35
N LEU A 192 -18.54 3.33 -11.25
CA LEU A 192 -19.90 3.15 -10.80
C LEU A 192 -19.97 1.95 -9.84
N GLU A 193 -20.61 2.14 -8.69
CA GLU A 193 -20.93 1.06 -7.76
C GLU A 193 -22.44 1.02 -7.55
N ARG A 194 -23.05 -0.15 -7.78
CA ARG A 194 -24.47 -0.40 -7.50
C ARG A 194 -24.64 -1.74 -6.82
N GLY A 195 -25.36 -1.76 -5.72
CA GLY A 195 -25.60 -2.99 -5.00
C GLY A 195 -26.79 -2.95 -4.07
N TYR A 196 -27.11 -4.10 -3.52
CA TYR A 196 -28.15 -4.27 -2.55
C TYR A 196 -27.76 -5.30 -1.51
N LYS A 197 -27.97 -5.01 -0.24
CA LYS A 197 -27.63 -5.87 0.90
C LYS A 197 -28.74 -5.83 1.94
N GLY A 198 -29.07 -6.96 2.52
CA GLY A 198 -30.00 -7.01 3.65
C GLY A 198 -30.16 -8.41 4.24
N THR A 199 -30.84 -8.46 5.38
CA THR A 199 -31.21 -9.71 6.05
C THR A 199 -32.28 -10.45 5.24
N LEU A 200 -32.32 -11.79 5.37
CA LEU A 200 -33.33 -12.60 4.69
C LEU A 200 -34.64 -12.62 5.49
N LEU A 201 -35.77 -12.37 4.81
CA LEU A 201 -37.10 -12.26 5.42
C LEU A 201 -37.83 -13.60 5.48
N GLY A 202 -37.95 -14.26 4.35
CA GLY A 202 -38.80 -15.46 4.19
C GLY A 202 -38.07 -16.74 4.61
N VAL A 203 -37.37 -17.35 3.68
CA VAL A 203 -36.71 -18.65 3.84
C VAL A 203 -35.28 -18.47 4.26
N PRO A 204 -34.82 -19.08 5.39
CA PRO A 204 -33.44 -19.04 5.81
C PRO A 204 -32.50 -19.57 4.72
N ASN A 205 -31.35 -18.94 4.57
CA ASN A 205 -30.29 -19.34 3.63
C ASN A 205 -30.68 -19.39 2.15
N LYS A 206 -31.86 -18.84 1.78
CA LYS A 206 -32.25 -18.64 0.38
C LYS A 206 -31.70 -17.28 -0.12
N PHE A 207 -30.49 -17.30 -0.67
CA PHE A 207 -29.75 -16.12 -1.12
C PHE A 207 -30.26 -15.63 -2.46
N ALA A 208 -31.34 -14.84 -2.43
CA ALA A 208 -31.96 -14.20 -3.58
C ALA A 208 -32.42 -12.79 -3.19
N ALA A 209 -32.32 -11.84 -4.12
CA ALA A 209 -32.71 -10.45 -3.87
C ALA A 209 -34.19 -10.35 -3.44
N SER A 210 -35.07 -11.20 -4.00
CA SER A 210 -36.48 -11.26 -3.64
C SER A 210 -36.78 -11.77 -2.23
N ASN A 211 -35.76 -12.34 -1.54
CA ASN A 211 -35.88 -12.83 -0.16
C ASN A 211 -35.25 -11.87 0.85
N ILE A 212 -34.70 -10.75 0.41
CA ILE A 212 -34.17 -9.71 1.31
C ILE A 212 -35.37 -8.97 1.93
N ASP A 213 -35.26 -8.71 3.24
CA ASP A 213 -36.24 -7.93 3.96
C ASP A 213 -36.24 -6.47 3.49
N PRO A 214 -37.35 -5.97 2.89
CA PRO A 214 -37.41 -4.60 2.41
C PRO A 214 -37.24 -3.55 3.51
N ALA A 215 -37.61 -3.87 4.74
CA ALA A 215 -37.48 -2.94 5.88
C ALA A 215 -36.02 -2.77 6.32
N ASN A 216 -35.15 -3.78 6.07
CA ASN A 216 -33.74 -3.79 6.45
C ASN A 216 -32.80 -3.81 5.23
N GLY A 217 -33.35 -3.79 4.03
CA GLY A 217 -32.58 -3.71 2.79
C GLY A 217 -31.89 -2.35 2.64
N ARG A 218 -30.61 -2.38 2.33
CA ARG A 218 -29.82 -1.16 2.09
C ARG A 218 -29.34 -1.17 0.65
N ILE A 219 -29.62 -0.11 -0.06
CA ILE A 219 -28.99 0.14 -1.36
C ILE A 219 -27.55 0.57 -1.09
N SER A 220 -26.62 -0.09 -1.76
CA SER A 220 -25.23 0.32 -1.77
C SER A 220 -24.96 1.06 -3.07
N GLU A 221 -25.09 2.37 -3.02
CA GLU A 221 -24.58 3.28 -4.04
C GLU A 221 -23.46 4.10 -3.40
N LYS A 222 -22.23 3.68 -3.58
CA LYS A 222 -21.08 4.50 -3.19
C LYS A 222 -20.69 5.39 -4.34
N GLY A 223 -21.02 6.67 -4.19
CA GLY A 223 -20.44 7.73 -5.01
C GLY A 223 -21.10 7.96 -6.37
N GLY A 224 -22.21 7.30 -6.68
CA GLY A 224 -22.92 7.53 -7.94
C GLY A 224 -22.00 7.39 -9.18
N ASP A 225 -22.28 8.16 -10.21
CA ASP A 225 -21.45 8.29 -11.42
C ASP A 225 -20.21 9.18 -11.10
N SER A 226 -19.14 8.57 -10.65
CA SER A 226 -17.87 9.26 -10.37
C SER A 226 -17.05 9.38 -11.65
N ARG A 227 -16.74 10.62 -12.05
CA ARG A 227 -15.98 10.87 -13.27
C ARG A 227 -14.86 11.90 -13.04
N VAL A 228 -13.64 11.54 -13.44
CA VAL A 228 -12.48 12.43 -13.38
C VAL A 228 -11.86 12.53 -14.77
N ARG A 229 -11.71 13.76 -15.27
CA ARG A 229 -11.10 14.05 -16.55
C ARG A 229 -9.84 14.87 -16.37
N ASN A 230 -8.84 14.57 -17.17
CA ASN A 230 -7.59 15.30 -17.19
C ASN A 230 -7.15 15.55 -18.64
N HIS A 231 -6.73 16.76 -18.92
CA HIS A 231 -6.04 17.14 -20.15
C HIS A 231 -4.65 17.62 -19.79
N ALA A 232 -3.70 17.39 -20.67
CA ALA A 232 -2.37 17.94 -20.47
C ALA A 232 -1.69 18.25 -21.79
N VAL A 233 -0.87 19.29 -21.78
CA VAL A 233 0.10 19.61 -22.83
C VAL A 233 1.48 19.49 -22.22
N PHE A 234 2.40 18.88 -22.96
CA PHE A 234 3.76 18.67 -22.48
C PHE A 234 4.79 18.77 -23.58
N ALA A 235 6.01 19.09 -23.20
CA ALA A 235 7.17 19.05 -24.05
C ALA A 235 8.39 18.57 -23.29
N ASN A 236 9.22 17.76 -23.94
CA ASN A 236 10.53 17.34 -23.44
C ASN A 236 11.57 17.62 -24.52
N LEU A 237 12.75 18.06 -24.08
CA LEU A 237 13.91 18.30 -24.92
C LEU A 237 15.15 17.73 -24.22
N GLU A 238 15.87 16.87 -24.91
CA GLU A 238 17.21 16.44 -24.51
C GLU A 238 18.22 16.89 -25.59
N LEU A 239 19.21 17.64 -25.15
CA LEU A 239 20.32 18.07 -25.96
C LEU A 239 21.58 17.37 -25.48
N GLY A 240 22.17 16.53 -26.34
CA GLY A 240 23.46 15.89 -26.09
C GLY A 240 24.56 16.58 -26.89
N TRP A 241 25.72 16.80 -26.27
CA TRP A 241 26.91 17.35 -26.94
C TRP A 241 28.06 16.34 -26.83
N LYS A 242 28.57 15.93 -28.01
CA LYS A 242 29.68 14.97 -28.15
C LYS A 242 29.53 13.68 -27.36
N SER A 243 28.31 13.28 -27.04
CA SER A 243 28.02 12.17 -26.10
C SER A 243 28.65 12.32 -24.70
N MET A 244 29.06 13.52 -24.34
CA MET A 244 29.72 13.86 -23.07
C MET A 244 28.78 14.59 -22.11
N LEU A 245 28.00 15.54 -22.61
CA LEU A 245 27.16 16.43 -21.83
C LEU A 245 25.73 16.35 -22.33
N TYR A 246 24.77 16.22 -21.41
CA TYR A 246 23.35 16.16 -21.73
C TYR A 246 22.57 17.14 -20.87
N LEU A 247 21.76 17.97 -21.52
CA LEU A 247 20.78 18.85 -20.90
C LEU A 247 19.38 18.33 -21.21
N THR A 248 18.60 18.05 -20.18
CA THR A 248 17.20 17.63 -20.30
C THR A 248 16.31 18.74 -19.76
N LEU A 249 15.32 19.17 -20.54
CA LEU A 249 14.31 20.15 -20.16
C LEU A 249 12.93 19.52 -20.36
N THR A 250 12.07 19.62 -19.34
CA THR A 250 10.68 19.19 -19.48
C THR A 250 9.73 20.27 -18.96
N GLY A 251 8.57 20.35 -19.57
CA GLY A 251 7.49 21.20 -19.11
C GLY A 251 6.15 20.53 -19.37
N ARG A 252 5.25 20.62 -18.40
CA ARG A 252 3.91 20.07 -18.52
C ARG A 252 2.89 20.97 -17.83
N ASN A 253 1.74 21.16 -18.48
CA ASN A 253 0.58 21.81 -17.88
C ASN A 253 -0.62 20.85 -17.89
N ASP A 254 -1.25 20.67 -16.75
CA ASP A 254 -2.43 19.81 -16.57
C ASP A 254 -3.66 20.66 -16.23
N TRP A 255 -4.81 20.27 -16.80
CA TRP A 255 -6.16 20.71 -16.44
C TRP A 255 -6.93 19.52 -15.91
N ASN A 256 -7.35 19.56 -14.64
CA ASN A 256 -8.03 18.45 -14.02
C ASN A 256 -9.43 18.84 -13.56
N SER A 257 -10.43 17.98 -13.83
CA SER A 257 -11.83 18.26 -13.49
C SER A 257 -12.08 18.41 -11.97
N ARG A 258 -11.14 18.00 -11.12
CA ARG A 258 -11.20 18.20 -9.66
C ARG A 258 -10.89 19.63 -9.23
N LEU A 259 -10.28 20.41 -10.12
CA LEU A 259 -9.94 21.82 -9.89
C LEU A 259 -10.88 22.78 -10.62
N VAL A 260 -11.92 22.28 -11.26
CA VAL A 260 -12.95 23.14 -11.90
C VAL A 260 -13.64 24.02 -10.87
N ASN A 261 -13.81 25.29 -11.18
CA ASN A 261 -14.36 26.33 -10.30
C ASN A 261 -13.48 26.65 -9.07
N THR A 262 -12.20 26.37 -9.13
CA THR A 262 -11.20 26.83 -8.16
C THR A 262 -10.33 27.92 -8.80
N ASP A 263 -9.55 28.63 -8.00
CA ASP A 263 -8.67 29.72 -8.47
C ASP A 263 -7.52 29.20 -9.35
N GLU A 264 -7.14 27.91 -9.23
CA GLU A 264 -6.10 27.26 -10.02
C GLU A 264 -6.67 26.08 -10.82
N GLU A 265 -7.38 26.38 -11.92
CA GLU A 265 -7.95 25.33 -12.80
C GLU A 265 -6.89 24.51 -13.56
N SER A 266 -5.68 25.02 -13.69
CA SER A 266 -4.55 24.33 -14.31
C SER A 266 -3.25 24.61 -13.57
N PHE A 267 -2.32 23.68 -13.68
CA PHE A 267 -1.01 23.82 -13.03
C PHE A 267 0.12 23.39 -13.96
N PHE A 268 1.10 24.29 -14.08
CA PHE A 268 2.34 24.04 -14.83
C PHE A 268 3.44 23.59 -13.90
N TYR A 269 4.28 22.64 -14.36
CA TYR A 269 5.45 22.16 -13.64
C TYR A 269 6.61 21.83 -14.57
N PRO A 270 7.80 22.41 -14.31
CA PRO A 270 9.01 22.22 -15.08
C PRO A 270 9.93 21.17 -14.46
N SER A 271 10.87 20.68 -15.28
CA SER A 271 12.05 19.95 -14.81
C SER A 271 13.27 20.32 -15.65
N ILE A 272 14.42 20.36 -15.01
CA ILE A 272 15.73 20.54 -15.65
C ILE A 272 16.72 19.52 -15.12
N GLY A 273 17.41 18.83 -16.01
CA GLY A 273 18.46 17.87 -15.66
C GLY A 273 19.74 18.14 -16.45
N LEU A 274 20.87 18.02 -15.78
CA LEU A 274 22.20 18.09 -16.41
C LEU A 274 22.97 16.82 -16.05
N SER A 275 23.58 16.17 -17.04
CA SER A 275 24.47 15.05 -16.79
C SER A 275 25.73 15.12 -17.66
N GLY A 276 26.86 14.79 -17.06
CA GLY A 276 28.17 14.75 -17.71
C GLY A 276 28.85 13.40 -17.58
N ILE A 277 29.28 12.83 -18.70
CA ILE A 277 30.07 11.59 -18.74
C ILE A 277 31.55 12.00 -18.69
N ILE A 278 32.07 12.10 -17.50
CA ILE A 278 33.43 12.63 -17.23
C ILE A 278 34.49 11.76 -17.91
N SER A 279 34.27 10.45 -18.00
CA SER A 279 35.18 9.51 -18.69
C SER A 279 35.31 9.78 -20.19
N GLU A 280 34.34 10.49 -20.79
CA GLU A 280 34.43 10.93 -22.20
C GLU A 280 35.03 12.33 -22.35
N MET A 281 35.03 13.13 -21.25
CA MET A 281 35.54 14.52 -21.29
C MET A 281 37.04 14.59 -21.07
N VAL A 282 37.56 13.75 -20.17
CA VAL A 282 38.97 13.75 -19.76
C VAL A 282 39.52 12.32 -19.68
N LYS A 283 40.82 12.18 -19.95
CA LYS A 283 41.53 10.90 -19.74
C LYS A 283 41.62 10.61 -18.25
N LEU A 284 40.90 9.57 -17.84
CA LEU A 284 40.99 9.04 -16.49
C LEU A 284 42.02 7.90 -16.40
N PRO A 285 42.48 7.53 -15.22
CA PRO A 285 43.27 6.32 -15.01
C PRO A 285 42.55 5.08 -15.57
N GLU A 286 43.29 4.14 -16.17
CA GLU A 286 42.73 2.97 -16.86
C GLU A 286 41.80 2.10 -16.01
N PHE A 287 41.94 2.13 -14.69
CA PHE A 287 41.07 1.41 -13.80
C PHE A 287 39.64 2.02 -13.70
N ILE A 288 39.44 3.29 -14.08
CA ILE A 288 38.17 3.95 -14.13
C ILE A 288 37.60 3.77 -15.56
N SER A 289 36.70 2.80 -15.72
CA SER A 289 36.13 2.47 -17.04
C SER A 289 34.95 3.38 -17.42
N TYR A 290 34.29 4.00 -16.43
CA TYR A 290 33.16 4.90 -16.64
C TYR A 290 32.96 5.79 -15.41
N LEU A 291 32.72 7.08 -15.65
CA LEU A 291 32.35 8.03 -14.60
C LEU A 291 31.33 9.02 -15.16
N LYS A 292 30.14 9.04 -14.55
CA LYS A 292 29.06 9.98 -14.87
C LYS A 292 28.59 10.68 -13.61
N VAL A 293 28.36 11.98 -13.72
CA VAL A 293 27.71 12.80 -12.70
C VAL A 293 26.41 13.34 -13.26
N ARG A 294 25.38 13.48 -12.40
CA ARG A 294 24.08 14.05 -12.78
C ARG A 294 23.53 14.92 -11.67
N GLY A 295 22.77 15.93 -12.06
CA GLY A 295 21.99 16.75 -11.15
C GLY A 295 20.69 17.14 -11.81
N SER A 296 19.59 17.19 -11.06
CA SER A 296 18.30 17.62 -11.56
C SER A 296 17.51 18.40 -10.54
N TYR A 297 16.67 19.29 -11.06
CA TYR A 297 15.56 19.92 -10.35
C TYR A 297 14.25 19.56 -11.04
N THR A 298 13.27 19.15 -10.27
CA THR A 298 11.97 18.73 -10.79
C THR A 298 10.86 19.28 -9.93
N GLU A 299 9.86 19.89 -10.56
CA GLU A 299 8.56 20.10 -9.94
C GLU A 299 7.55 19.09 -10.45
N VAL A 300 6.64 18.64 -9.57
CA VAL A 300 5.46 17.82 -9.91
C VAL A 300 4.24 18.43 -9.24
N GLY A 301 3.15 18.50 -9.99
CA GLY A 301 1.85 18.89 -9.46
C GLY A 301 0.92 17.68 -9.39
N ALA A 302 0.10 17.62 -8.34
CA ALA A 302 -0.98 16.65 -8.22
C ALA A 302 -2.29 17.37 -7.89
N PRO A 303 -3.41 17.04 -8.56
CA PRO A 303 -4.71 17.59 -8.19
C PRO A 303 -5.15 17.02 -6.85
N VAL A 304 -6.07 17.71 -6.18
CA VAL A 304 -6.64 17.22 -4.92
C VAL A 304 -7.15 15.79 -5.05
N SER A 305 -6.78 14.93 -4.11
CA SER A 305 -7.02 13.48 -4.23
C SER A 305 -8.50 13.06 -4.09
N ARG A 306 -9.39 13.94 -3.63
CA ARG A 306 -10.80 13.63 -3.37
C ARG A 306 -11.75 14.26 -4.40
N SER A 307 -12.67 13.43 -4.91
CA SER A 307 -13.87 13.92 -5.61
C SER A 307 -14.87 14.51 -4.60
N GLY A 308 -15.69 15.48 -5.03
CA GLY A 308 -16.74 16.05 -4.18
C GLY A 308 -16.34 17.29 -3.39
N LEU A 309 -15.17 17.85 -3.66
CA LEU A 309 -14.74 19.15 -3.12
C LEU A 309 -15.21 20.34 -3.95
N THR A 310 -15.86 20.08 -5.09
CA THR A 310 -16.47 21.15 -5.89
C THR A 310 -17.48 21.91 -5.04
N PRO A 311 -17.45 23.23 -5.03
CA PRO A 311 -18.39 24.03 -4.24
C PRO A 311 -19.84 23.65 -4.57
N GLY A 312 -20.59 23.27 -3.56
CA GLY A 312 -22.00 22.94 -3.65
C GLY A 312 -22.78 23.66 -2.56
N THR A 313 -24.09 23.73 -2.73
CA THR A 313 -24.95 24.25 -1.67
C THR A 313 -25.02 23.24 -0.53
N VAL A 314 -24.46 23.59 0.62
CA VAL A 314 -24.63 22.79 1.84
C VAL A 314 -25.78 23.39 2.65
N THR A 315 -26.80 22.58 2.92
CA THR A 315 -27.88 22.96 3.82
C THR A 315 -27.59 22.40 5.20
N THR A 316 -27.55 23.27 6.19
CA THR A 316 -27.46 22.86 7.60
C THR A 316 -28.86 22.54 8.10
N PRO A 317 -29.19 21.29 8.41
CA PRO A 317 -30.53 20.97 8.89
C PRO A 317 -30.74 21.52 10.31
N ILE A 318 -31.95 21.92 10.59
CA ILE A 318 -32.41 22.26 11.96
C ILE A 318 -33.01 20.97 12.55
N VAL A 319 -32.35 20.40 13.54
CA VAL A 319 -32.83 19.22 14.25
C VAL A 319 -33.24 19.60 15.67
N GLY A 320 -34.49 19.37 16.04
CA GLY A 320 -34.99 19.64 17.36
C GLY A 320 -34.97 21.14 17.75
N GLY A 321 -34.98 22.07 16.76
CA GLY A 321 -34.93 23.54 17.00
C GLY A 321 -33.49 24.08 17.18
N ALA A 322 -32.47 23.27 17.10
CA ALA A 322 -31.08 23.68 17.12
C ALA A 322 -30.42 23.42 15.73
N LEU A 323 -29.46 24.27 15.38
CA LEU A 323 -28.60 24.04 14.24
C LEU A 323 -27.78 22.77 14.53
N ASP A 324 -27.91 21.75 13.66
CA ASP A 324 -27.01 20.59 13.64
C ASP A 324 -25.96 20.82 12.56
N PRO A 325 -24.74 21.22 12.93
CA PRO A 325 -23.68 21.46 11.96
C PRO A 325 -23.43 20.17 11.18
N THR A 326 -23.63 20.20 9.87
CA THR A 326 -23.44 19.03 9.01
C THR A 326 -22.55 19.38 7.84
N GLY A 327 -21.64 18.46 7.52
CA GLY A 327 -20.83 18.55 6.32
C GLY A 327 -19.55 19.35 6.48
N ILE A 328 -18.91 19.50 5.34
CA ILE A 328 -17.62 20.19 5.19
C ILE A 328 -17.90 21.53 4.54
N TYR A 329 -17.27 22.58 5.05
CA TYR A 329 -17.36 23.91 4.46
C TYR A 329 -16.93 23.86 2.99
N PRO A 330 -17.74 24.40 2.06
CA PRO A 330 -17.39 24.43 0.64
C PRO A 330 -16.22 25.41 0.43
N PHE A 331 -15.05 24.83 0.20
CA PHE A 331 -13.82 25.57 -0.04
C PHE A 331 -13.58 25.71 -1.55
N THR A 332 -13.25 26.90 -2.00
CA THR A 332 -13.10 27.22 -3.43
C THR A 332 -11.65 27.42 -3.85
N ASP A 333 -10.76 27.76 -2.93
CA ASP A 333 -9.36 28.09 -3.22
C ASP A 333 -8.45 26.86 -3.21
N PHE A 334 -8.88 25.78 -3.89
CA PHE A 334 -8.02 24.61 -4.04
C PHE A 334 -6.95 24.84 -5.08
N LYS A 335 -5.71 24.52 -4.68
CA LYS A 335 -4.52 24.50 -5.52
C LYS A 335 -4.02 23.07 -5.71
N ALA A 336 -3.25 22.83 -6.74
CA ALA A 336 -2.55 21.57 -6.88
C ALA A 336 -1.52 21.41 -5.75
N GLU A 337 -1.43 20.20 -5.17
CA GLU A 337 -0.29 19.84 -4.33
C GLU A 337 0.98 19.88 -5.18
N ARG A 338 2.06 20.44 -4.66
CA ARG A 338 3.32 20.59 -5.41
C ARG A 338 4.47 19.95 -4.67
N THR A 339 5.21 19.11 -5.38
CA THR A 339 6.48 18.54 -4.89
C THR A 339 7.62 19.13 -5.69
N LYS A 340 8.60 19.71 -4.99
CA LYS A 340 9.86 20.21 -5.54
C LYS A 340 10.97 19.30 -5.10
N SER A 341 11.77 18.81 -6.04
CA SER A 341 12.84 17.84 -5.77
C SER A 341 14.16 18.27 -6.39
N TYR A 342 15.25 18.02 -5.67
CA TYR A 342 16.63 18.09 -6.16
C TYR A 342 17.25 16.71 -6.04
N GLU A 343 17.93 16.27 -7.11
CA GLU A 343 18.67 15.01 -7.09
C GLU A 343 20.10 15.21 -7.59
N PHE A 344 21.05 14.54 -6.95
CA PHE A 344 22.45 14.46 -7.37
C PHE A 344 22.85 13.00 -7.42
N GLY A 345 23.42 12.56 -8.54
CA GLY A 345 23.81 11.17 -8.74
C GLY A 345 25.22 11.04 -9.29
N LEU A 346 25.88 9.98 -8.86
CA LEU A 346 27.18 9.54 -9.33
C LEU A 346 27.08 8.09 -9.81
N SER A 347 27.56 7.79 -11.01
CA SER A 347 27.73 6.43 -11.51
C SER A 347 29.20 6.21 -11.85
N LEU A 348 29.82 5.20 -11.23
CA LEU A 348 31.22 4.84 -11.38
C LEU A 348 31.36 3.38 -11.77
N LYS A 349 32.22 3.08 -12.75
CA LYS A 349 32.59 1.71 -13.09
C LYS A 349 34.11 1.55 -13.11
N LEU A 350 34.58 0.57 -12.36
CA LEU A 350 36.00 0.26 -12.20
C LEU A 350 36.31 -1.10 -12.84
N TRP A 351 37.44 -1.17 -13.57
CA TRP A 351 37.94 -2.39 -14.26
C TRP A 351 36.89 -3.11 -15.11
N ASN A 352 35.83 -2.44 -15.52
CA ASN A 352 34.65 -3.03 -16.16
C ASN A 352 33.94 -4.13 -15.34
N LYS A 353 34.24 -4.26 -14.05
CA LYS A 353 33.76 -5.33 -13.16
C LYS A 353 32.98 -4.82 -11.95
N LEU A 354 33.43 -3.73 -11.37
CA LEU A 354 32.81 -3.12 -10.19
C LEU A 354 32.05 -1.85 -10.60
N SER A 355 30.74 -1.82 -10.37
CA SER A 355 29.89 -0.66 -10.62
C SER A 355 29.35 -0.13 -9.31
N ALA A 356 29.44 1.17 -9.11
CA ALA A 356 28.85 1.87 -7.96
C ALA A 356 27.94 2.99 -8.44
N GLU A 357 26.74 3.06 -7.88
CA GLU A 357 25.81 4.17 -8.07
C GLU A 357 25.44 4.74 -6.72
N VAL A 358 25.42 6.06 -6.61
CA VAL A 358 25.00 6.77 -5.41
C VAL A 358 24.10 7.95 -5.84
N THR A 359 22.96 8.07 -5.21
CA THR A 359 22.03 9.18 -5.42
C THR A 359 21.67 9.80 -4.08
N TYR A 360 21.75 11.12 -4.00
CA TYR A 360 21.17 11.93 -2.93
C TYR A 360 19.95 12.65 -3.49
N TYR A 361 18.85 12.66 -2.73
CA TYR A 361 17.67 13.42 -3.06
C TYR A 361 17.18 14.25 -1.87
N HIS A 362 16.53 15.34 -2.20
CA HIS A 362 15.84 16.21 -1.27
C HIS A 362 14.56 16.70 -1.93
N SER A 363 13.40 16.50 -1.30
CA SER A 363 12.12 16.92 -1.83
C SER A 363 11.24 17.53 -0.74
N ASN A 364 10.45 18.52 -1.14
CA ASN A 364 9.44 19.16 -0.30
C ASN A 364 8.08 19.11 -1.00
N THR A 365 7.06 18.66 -0.28
CA THR A 365 5.66 18.67 -0.75
C THR A 365 4.89 19.73 -0.03
N TYR A 366 4.35 20.68 -0.80
CA TYR A 366 3.59 21.85 -0.36
C TYR A 366 2.11 21.72 -0.71
N ASN A 367 1.28 22.56 -0.10
CA ASN A 367 -0.17 22.63 -0.31
C ASN A 367 -0.86 21.28 -0.06
N GLN A 368 -0.42 20.55 0.98
CA GLN A 368 -1.09 19.32 1.35
C GLN A 368 -2.48 19.63 1.91
N THR A 369 -3.44 18.75 1.60
CA THR A 369 -4.83 18.93 2.02
C THR A 369 -5.05 18.29 3.38
N PHE A 370 -5.43 19.11 4.35
CA PHE A 370 -5.83 18.71 5.71
C PHE A 370 -7.33 18.93 5.90
N LEU A 371 -7.94 18.13 6.75
CA LEU A 371 -9.31 18.32 7.21
C LEU A 371 -9.22 18.81 8.65
N GLY A 372 -9.63 20.05 8.90
CA GLY A 372 -9.70 20.68 10.20
C GLY A 372 -11.14 20.72 10.73
N ASP A 373 -11.31 20.62 12.03
CA ASP A 373 -12.60 20.77 12.67
C ASP A 373 -12.92 22.26 12.84
N LEU A 374 -14.19 22.63 12.66
CA LEU A 374 -14.69 23.98 12.84
C LEU A 374 -15.54 24.09 14.11
N PRO A 375 -15.54 25.26 14.76
CA PRO A 375 -16.47 25.55 15.85
C PRO A 375 -17.93 25.44 15.37
N GLU A 376 -18.81 24.93 16.23
CA GLU A 376 -20.24 24.69 15.91
C GLU A 376 -21.00 25.93 15.43
N PHE A 377 -20.62 27.12 15.91
CA PHE A 377 -21.27 28.39 15.53
C PHE A 377 -21.08 28.72 14.03
N THR A 378 -20.11 28.13 13.35
CA THR A 378 -19.91 28.33 11.90
C THR A 378 -20.99 27.64 11.05
N GLY A 379 -21.73 26.71 11.61
CA GLY A 379 -22.74 25.90 10.92
C GLY A 379 -22.16 24.71 10.15
N TYR A 380 -20.83 24.50 10.20
CA TYR A 380 -20.12 23.40 9.57
C TYR A 380 -19.31 22.61 10.60
N LYS A 381 -19.09 21.31 10.33
CA LYS A 381 -18.26 20.47 11.20
C LYS A 381 -16.79 20.60 10.88
N GLN A 382 -16.47 20.70 9.60
CA GLN A 382 -15.08 20.61 9.11
C GLN A 382 -14.84 21.52 7.92
N ILE A 383 -13.57 21.86 7.71
CA ILE A 383 -13.07 22.60 6.55
C ILE A 383 -11.85 21.89 5.98
N TYR A 384 -11.74 21.87 4.64
CA TYR A 384 -10.48 21.52 4.00
C TYR A 384 -9.53 22.71 3.98
N LEU A 385 -8.31 22.49 4.41
CA LEU A 385 -7.23 23.46 4.43
C LEU A 385 -6.09 22.91 3.57
N GLN A 386 -5.49 23.78 2.77
CA GLN A 386 -4.29 23.47 2.02
C GLN A 386 -3.13 24.25 2.58
N ALA A 387 -2.25 23.58 3.28
CA ALA A 387 -1.07 24.16 3.90
C ALA A 387 -0.02 23.07 4.14
N GLY A 388 1.01 23.44 4.86
CA GLY A 388 2.03 22.51 5.29
C GLY A 388 3.12 22.27 4.26
N ASN A 389 4.23 21.81 4.78
CA ASN A 389 5.41 21.42 4.05
C ASN A 389 5.98 20.15 4.66
N VAL A 390 6.05 19.08 3.87
CA VAL A 390 6.68 17.82 4.27
C VAL A 390 7.92 17.60 3.46
N GLU A 391 9.06 17.50 4.17
CA GLU A 391 10.37 17.24 3.61
C GLU A 391 10.66 15.73 3.57
N ASN A 392 11.25 15.27 2.48
CA ASN A 392 11.90 13.98 2.37
C ASN A 392 13.31 14.17 1.85
N ARG A 393 14.29 13.58 2.52
CA ARG A 393 15.69 13.58 2.09
C ARG A 393 16.32 12.22 2.31
N GLY A 394 17.17 11.80 1.39
CA GLY A 394 17.71 10.45 1.51
C GLY A 394 18.86 10.16 0.59
N TRP A 395 19.40 8.96 0.80
CA TRP A 395 20.46 8.37 0.03
C TRP A 395 20.03 7.01 -0.50
N GLU A 396 20.37 6.78 -1.75
CA GLU A 396 20.29 5.47 -2.38
C GLU A 396 21.66 5.12 -2.94
N ALA A 397 22.10 3.89 -2.70
CA ALA A 397 23.37 3.41 -3.20
C ALA A 397 23.27 1.96 -3.66
N SER A 398 23.99 1.62 -4.71
CA SER A 398 24.21 0.24 -5.14
C SER A 398 25.68 0.01 -5.47
N LEU A 399 26.18 -1.17 -5.11
CA LEU A 399 27.51 -1.65 -5.44
C LEU A 399 27.40 -3.03 -6.07
N SER A 400 27.75 -3.14 -7.33
CA SER A 400 27.65 -4.39 -8.11
C SER A 400 29.01 -4.85 -8.58
N TYR A 401 29.35 -6.10 -8.32
CA TYR A 401 30.53 -6.76 -8.85
C TYR A 401 30.13 -7.90 -9.77
N SER A 402 30.67 -7.94 -10.98
CA SER A 402 30.44 -9.04 -11.93
C SER A 402 31.74 -9.44 -12.61
N ASP A 403 32.06 -10.72 -12.54
CA ASP A 403 33.25 -11.29 -13.18
C ASP A 403 33.04 -12.73 -13.62
N GLN A 404 33.75 -13.13 -14.69
CA GLN A 404 33.83 -14.48 -15.17
C GLN A 404 35.28 -14.93 -15.14
N PHE A 405 35.63 -15.77 -14.16
CA PHE A 405 36.99 -16.26 -13.98
C PHE A 405 37.39 -17.30 -15.04
N LYS A 406 38.65 -17.33 -15.41
CA LYS A 406 39.18 -18.25 -16.44
C LYS A 406 38.95 -19.73 -16.13
N PHE A 407 38.83 -20.12 -14.87
CA PHE A 407 38.51 -21.49 -14.46
C PHE A 407 37.01 -21.84 -14.52
N GLY A 408 36.19 -20.93 -15.00
CA GLY A 408 34.75 -21.14 -15.28
C GLY A 408 33.79 -20.71 -14.18
N LEU A 409 34.25 -20.10 -13.08
CA LEU A 409 33.41 -19.51 -12.06
C LEU A 409 32.93 -18.12 -12.52
N GLY A 410 31.62 -17.93 -12.59
CA GLY A 410 30.99 -16.63 -12.75
C GLY A 410 30.44 -16.15 -11.42
N ILE A 411 30.62 -14.88 -11.12
CA ILE A 411 30.10 -14.20 -9.92
C ILE A 411 29.36 -12.92 -10.35
N SER A 412 28.15 -12.74 -9.85
CA SER A 412 27.44 -11.48 -9.90
C SER A 412 26.88 -11.19 -8.51
N SER A 413 27.33 -10.11 -7.89
CA SER A 413 26.96 -9.74 -6.52
C SER A 413 26.58 -8.27 -6.49
N THR A 414 25.41 -7.94 -5.93
CA THR A 414 24.91 -6.57 -5.81
C THR A 414 24.49 -6.30 -4.39
N LEU A 415 25.04 -5.26 -3.79
CA LEU A 415 24.63 -4.70 -2.51
C LEU A 415 23.87 -3.41 -2.77
N THR A 416 22.70 -3.27 -2.14
CA THR A 416 21.85 -2.06 -2.20
C THR A 416 21.67 -1.48 -0.81
N PHE A 417 21.57 -0.16 -0.74
CA PHE A 417 21.31 0.59 0.48
C PHE A 417 20.32 1.71 0.17
N SER A 418 19.33 1.93 1.05
CA SER A 418 18.43 3.09 0.97
C SER A 418 18.11 3.63 2.35
N ARG A 419 18.10 4.95 2.46
CA ARG A 419 17.69 5.69 3.66
C ARG A 419 16.86 6.88 3.28
N ASN A 420 15.68 7.02 3.89
CA ASN A 420 14.83 8.21 3.78
C ASN A 420 14.62 8.83 5.17
N ILE A 421 14.71 10.14 5.26
CA ILE A 421 14.31 10.93 6.43
C ILE A 421 13.11 11.76 6.00
N ASN A 422 12.00 11.56 6.68
CA ASN A 422 10.76 12.32 6.48
C ASN A 422 10.57 13.25 7.68
N GLU A 423 10.23 14.51 7.42
CA GLU A 423 10.02 15.53 8.45
C GLU A 423 8.93 16.50 8.02
N ILE A 424 7.98 16.76 8.91
CA ILE A 424 6.96 17.79 8.75
C ILE A 424 7.58 19.13 9.14
N LYS A 425 7.80 20.03 8.17
CA LYS A 425 8.43 21.33 8.37
C LYS A 425 7.45 22.41 8.78
N GLU A 426 6.22 22.29 8.29
CA GLU A 426 5.17 23.27 8.53
C GLU A 426 3.82 22.56 8.66
N MET A 427 3.03 22.97 9.64
CA MET A 427 1.61 22.66 9.78
C MET A 427 0.76 23.87 9.37
N VAL A 428 -0.50 23.90 9.73
CA VAL A 428 -1.40 25.02 9.42
C VAL A 428 -1.29 26.08 10.51
N GLU A 429 -0.74 27.24 10.17
CA GLU A 429 -0.67 28.40 11.04
C GLU A 429 -1.29 29.63 10.40
N ASN A 430 -2.03 30.43 11.21
CA ASN A 430 -2.61 31.70 10.80
C ASN A 430 -3.44 31.64 9.49
N TYR A 431 -4.22 30.57 9.33
CA TYR A 431 -5.04 30.38 8.15
C TYR A 431 -6.33 31.21 8.27
N HIS A 432 -6.48 32.20 7.41
CA HIS A 432 -7.67 33.09 7.40
C HIS A 432 -8.76 32.52 6.49
N THR A 433 -9.99 32.61 6.93
CA THR A 433 -11.19 32.23 6.16
C THR A 433 -12.25 33.33 6.32
N ASP A 434 -13.15 33.43 5.35
CA ASP A 434 -14.30 34.33 5.42
C ASP A 434 -15.35 33.91 6.47
N LEU A 435 -15.18 32.77 7.11
CA LEU A 435 -16.09 32.22 8.12
C LEU A 435 -15.88 32.81 9.53
N MET A 436 -14.65 33.24 9.81
CA MET A 436 -14.23 33.61 11.14
C MET A 436 -13.22 34.78 11.07
N ASP A 437 -13.33 35.73 11.99
CA ASP A 437 -12.34 36.81 12.13
C ASP A 437 -11.00 36.28 12.68
N GLU A 438 -11.06 35.24 13.52
CA GLU A 438 -9.88 34.62 14.12
C GLU A 438 -9.26 33.58 13.13
N PRO A 439 -7.93 33.57 12.99
CA PRO A 439 -7.27 32.60 12.13
C PRO A 439 -7.36 31.17 12.67
N ILE A 440 -7.44 30.20 11.76
CA ILE A 440 -7.40 28.78 12.10
C ILE A 440 -5.95 28.36 12.26
N ASN A 441 -5.64 27.72 13.41
CA ASN A 441 -4.37 27.10 13.68
C ASN A 441 -4.57 25.61 13.93
N ILE A 442 -3.84 24.76 13.21
CA ILE A 442 -3.85 23.31 13.41
C ILE A 442 -2.41 22.86 13.67
N PRO A 443 -1.95 22.92 14.94
CA PRO A 443 -0.58 22.55 15.28
C PRO A 443 -0.34 21.06 15.20
N GLU A 444 -1.42 20.26 15.29
CA GLU A 444 -1.34 18.80 15.17
C GLU A 444 -2.61 18.21 14.55
N VAL A 445 -2.47 17.08 13.88
CA VAL A 445 -3.58 16.31 13.29
C VAL A 445 -3.49 14.85 13.73
N LEU A 446 -4.56 14.37 14.36
CA LEU A 446 -4.68 12.99 14.78
C LEU A 446 -5.14 12.11 13.60
N LYS A 447 -4.46 11.02 13.37
CA LYS A 447 -4.80 9.98 12.38
C LYS A 447 -4.84 8.62 13.05
N ASP A 448 -5.54 7.68 12.42
CA ASP A 448 -5.61 6.29 12.87
C ASP A 448 -5.99 6.15 14.37
N GLY A 449 -7.10 6.76 14.76
CA GLY A 449 -7.61 6.71 16.13
C GLY A 449 -6.74 7.43 17.18
N GLY A 450 -5.77 8.27 16.75
CA GLY A 450 -4.81 8.96 17.61
C GLY A 450 -3.47 8.23 17.79
N ARG A 451 -3.27 7.11 17.08
CA ARG A 451 -1.99 6.41 17.03
C ARG A 451 -0.93 7.20 16.26
N VAL A 452 -1.33 7.91 15.22
CA VAL A 452 -0.45 8.79 14.45
C VAL A 452 -0.80 10.24 14.75
N ILE A 453 0.20 11.03 15.12
CA ILE A 453 0.06 12.47 15.36
C ILE A 453 1.00 13.21 14.43
N LEU A 454 0.41 13.93 13.48
CA LEU A 454 1.14 14.81 12.58
C LEU A 454 1.37 16.14 13.26
N LYS A 455 2.61 16.54 13.46
CA LYS A 455 3.00 17.83 14.06
C LYS A 455 4.34 18.29 13.51
N GLU A 456 4.61 19.55 13.61
CA GLU A 456 5.88 20.15 13.19
C GLU A 456 7.08 19.52 13.91
N GLY A 457 8.16 19.28 13.16
CA GLY A 457 9.35 18.57 13.61
C GLY A 457 9.21 17.05 13.72
N GLY A 458 8.00 16.51 13.61
CA GLY A 458 7.72 15.06 13.55
C GLY A 458 7.77 14.50 12.15
N SER A 459 7.47 13.20 12.04
CA SER A 459 7.33 12.49 10.76
C SER A 459 5.89 12.03 10.55
N ILE A 460 5.47 11.91 9.29
CA ILE A 460 4.17 11.28 8.95
C ILE A 460 4.10 9.80 9.37
N HIS A 461 5.23 9.22 9.76
CA HIS A 461 5.36 7.83 10.21
C HIS A 461 5.48 7.70 11.73
N ASP A 462 5.45 8.79 12.47
CA ASP A 462 5.57 8.77 13.92
C ASP A 462 4.31 8.20 14.58
N ILE A 463 4.50 7.28 15.52
CA ILE A 463 3.41 6.68 16.27
C ILE A 463 3.51 7.00 17.76
N TYR A 464 2.36 7.10 18.38
CA TYR A 464 2.18 7.53 19.76
C TYR A 464 1.25 6.59 20.50
N ALA A 465 1.42 6.49 21.81
CA ALA A 465 0.44 5.91 22.71
C ALA A 465 0.00 6.95 23.77
N ASN A 466 -1.26 6.87 24.13
CA ASN A 466 -1.83 7.73 25.18
C ASN A 466 -2.60 6.96 26.24
N THR A 467 -2.65 5.64 26.14
CA THR A 467 -3.41 4.76 27.04
C THR A 467 -2.48 3.82 27.79
N PHE A 468 -2.43 3.97 29.09
CA PHE A 468 -1.54 3.24 29.99
C PHE A 468 -2.29 2.77 31.22
N LEU A 469 -1.73 1.81 31.97
CA LEU A 469 -2.22 1.47 33.31
C LEU A 469 -2.13 2.70 34.21
N LYS A 470 -3.21 2.95 34.95
CA LYS A 470 -3.27 4.06 35.88
C LYS A 470 -2.15 3.95 36.91
N LYS A 471 -1.53 5.08 37.24
CA LYS A 471 -0.43 5.18 38.21
C LYS A 471 -0.84 6.04 39.38
N ASP A 472 -0.27 5.73 40.54
CA ASP A 472 -0.37 6.57 41.73
C ASP A 472 0.55 7.83 41.64
N HIS A 473 0.51 8.66 42.63
CA HIS A 473 1.31 9.88 42.72
C HIS A 473 2.82 9.63 42.81
N LEU A 474 3.25 8.40 43.07
CA LEU A 474 4.66 7.98 43.08
C LEU A 474 5.10 7.31 41.75
N GLY A 475 4.18 7.20 40.81
CA GLY A 475 4.41 6.61 39.48
C GLY A 475 4.35 5.07 39.46
N TYR A 476 3.88 4.43 40.52
CA TYR A 476 3.62 2.99 40.53
C TYR A 476 2.24 2.67 39.97
N VAL A 477 2.09 1.54 39.29
CA VAL A 477 0.80 1.08 38.77
C VAL A 477 -0.18 0.92 39.95
N GLU A 478 -1.36 1.51 39.86
CA GLU A 478 -2.42 1.41 40.87
C GLU A 478 -3.13 0.06 40.75
N VAL A 479 -3.08 -0.74 41.81
CA VAL A 479 -3.83 -1.99 41.94
C VAL A 479 -5.01 -1.72 42.88
N LYS A 480 -6.23 -1.95 42.41
CA LYS A 480 -7.43 -1.77 43.21
C LYS A 480 -7.54 -2.84 44.32
N SER A 481 -8.40 -2.62 45.29
CA SER A 481 -8.60 -3.51 46.42
C SER A 481 -9.08 -4.92 46.00
N ASP A 482 -9.70 -5.03 44.83
CA ASP A 482 -10.15 -6.32 44.25
C ASP A 482 -9.08 -6.98 43.34
N GLY A 483 -7.87 -6.44 43.31
CA GLY A 483 -6.76 -6.96 42.48
C GLY A 483 -6.84 -6.57 41.03
N THR A 484 -7.81 -5.73 40.62
CA THR A 484 -7.96 -5.27 39.26
C THR A 484 -7.17 -3.97 39.00
N PHE A 485 -7.05 -3.62 37.73
CA PHE A 485 -6.34 -2.42 37.27
C PHE A 485 -7.30 -1.41 36.65
N GLY A 486 -6.88 -0.17 36.54
CA GLY A 486 -7.50 0.86 35.72
C GLY A 486 -6.59 1.25 34.55
N MET A 487 -7.19 1.62 33.44
CA MET A 487 -6.49 2.32 32.37
C MET A 487 -6.79 3.82 32.47
N GLU A 488 -5.81 4.63 32.14
CA GLU A 488 -6.01 6.07 32.00
C GLU A 488 -5.51 6.54 30.63
N LYS A 489 -6.20 7.52 30.08
CA LYS A 489 -5.79 8.22 28.88
C LYS A 489 -5.01 9.46 29.31
N GLY A 490 -3.71 9.45 29.03
CA GLY A 490 -2.79 10.55 29.32
C GLY A 490 -2.36 11.31 28.09
N GLU A 491 -1.34 12.14 28.27
CA GLU A 491 -0.66 12.80 27.15
C GLU A 491 -0.03 11.77 26.22
N PRO A 492 -0.03 12.04 24.90
CA PRO A 492 0.59 11.15 23.92
C PRO A 492 2.10 10.98 24.14
N VAL A 493 2.55 9.75 24.28
CA VAL A 493 3.95 9.38 24.41
C VAL A 493 4.44 8.85 23.06
N TYR A 494 5.54 9.41 22.55
CA TYR A 494 6.17 8.95 21.33
C TYR A 494 6.74 7.53 21.49
N LEU A 495 6.36 6.61 20.61
CA LEU A 495 6.78 5.21 20.64
C LEU A 495 7.89 4.90 19.62
N GLY A 496 8.02 5.71 18.59
CA GLY A 496 8.90 5.49 17.45
C GLY A 496 8.21 5.78 16.14
N LYS A 497 8.86 5.45 15.05
CA LYS A 497 8.34 5.61 13.69
C LYS A 497 8.13 4.27 13.02
N THR A 498 7.12 4.15 12.17
CA THR A 498 6.87 2.92 11.40
C THR A 498 7.84 2.74 10.23
N SER A 499 8.45 3.81 9.74
CA SER A 499 9.48 3.75 8.68
C SER A 499 10.82 3.23 9.22
N PRO A 500 11.60 2.48 8.43
CA PRO A 500 12.93 2.05 8.82
C PRO A 500 13.92 3.22 8.86
N ASP A 501 15.02 3.05 9.58
CA ASP A 501 16.16 3.96 9.52
C ASP A 501 16.91 3.81 8.20
N PHE A 502 17.04 2.57 7.71
CA PHE A 502 17.56 2.23 6.40
C PHE A 502 17.18 0.80 6.00
N ASN A 503 17.25 0.51 4.71
CA ASN A 503 17.12 -0.83 4.16
C ASN A 503 18.40 -1.24 3.46
N MET A 504 18.70 -2.54 3.48
CA MET A 504 19.80 -3.15 2.72
C MET A 504 19.32 -4.39 2.00
N GLY A 505 19.87 -4.61 0.81
CA GLY A 505 19.66 -5.83 0.04
C GLY A 505 20.98 -6.37 -0.48
N TRP A 506 21.16 -7.68 -0.44
CA TRP A 506 22.32 -8.35 -0.99
C TRP A 506 21.91 -9.51 -1.87
N SER A 507 22.08 -9.34 -3.18
CA SER A 507 21.72 -10.30 -4.22
C SER A 507 22.98 -10.91 -4.83
N ASN A 508 23.01 -12.22 -4.98
CA ASN A 508 24.16 -12.96 -5.51
C ASN A 508 23.70 -14.01 -6.51
N MET A 509 24.52 -14.20 -7.56
CA MET A 509 24.43 -15.29 -8.51
C MET A 509 25.83 -15.84 -8.74
N LEU A 510 26.02 -17.10 -8.42
CA LEU A 510 27.24 -17.86 -8.65
C LEU A 510 26.97 -18.90 -9.73
N THR A 511 27.81 -18.98 -10.74
CA THR A 511 27.70 -19.97 -11.82
C THR A 511 28.98 -20.74 -11.98
N TYR A 512 28.91 -22.08 -12.10
CA TYR A 512 30.06 -22.91 -12.31
C TYR A 512 29.70 -24.18 -13.07
N LYS A 513 30.28 -24.37 -14.25
CA LYS A 513 30.11 -25.58 -15.06
C LYS A 513 28.64 -26.05 -15.24
N GLY A 514 27.73 -25.09 -15.49
CA GLY A 514 26.32 -25.36 -15.65
C GLY A 514 25.50 -25.29 -14.36
N PHE A 515 26.11 -25.34 -13.20
CA PHE A 515 25.44 -25.08 -11.93
C PHE A 515 25.28 -23.57 -11.70
N GLY A 516 24.13 -23.19 -11.15
CA GLY A 516 23.83 -21.83 -10.71
C GLY A 516 23.30 -21.85 -9.30
N LEU A 517 23.82 -20.97 -8.45
CA LEU A 517 23.33 -20.70 -7.09
C LEU A 517 23.03 -19.22 -6.98
N GLY A 518 21.75 -18.88 -6.82
CA GLY A 518 21.27 -17.53 -6.56
C GLY A 518 20.75 -17.42 -5.13
N PHE A 519 21.01 -16.30 -4.47
CA PHE A 519 20.36 -15.98 -3.22
C PHE A 519 20.23 -14.47 -3.03
N GLN A 520 19.16 -14.06 -2.34
CA GLN A 520 18.91 -12.67 -1.98
C GLN A 520 18.58 -12.57 -0.50
N ILE A 521 19.33 -11.73 0.20
CA ILE A 521 19.11 -11.38 1.60
C ILE A 521 18.66 -9.93 1.65
N ASN A 522 17.53 -9.69 2.32
CA ASN A 522 17.00 -8.35 2.58
C ASN A 522 17.01 -8.08 4.08
N GLY A 523 17.38 -6.87 4.45
CA GLY A 523 17.35 -6.38 5.82
C GLY A 523 16.64 -5.03 5.90
N ARG A 524 15.72 -4.92 6.84
CA ARG A 524 15.09 -3.69 7.29
C ARG A 524 15.63 -3.38 8.69
N PHE A 525 16.14 -2.18 8.89
CA PHE A 525 16.79 -1.79 10.13
C PHE A 525 16.06 -0.58 10.74
N GLY A 526 15.73 -0.70 12.02
CA GLY A 526 14.97 0.32 12.73
C GLY A 526 13.47 0.31 12.41
N GLY A 527 12.78 1.27 13.00
CA GLY A 527 11.34 1.35 13.00
C GLY A 527 10.68 0.49 14.08
N VAL A 528 9.41 0.76 14.31
CA VAL A 528 8.57 0.02 15.28
C VAL A 528 7.27 -0.42 14.63
N VAL A 529 6.68 -1.46 15.21
CA VAL A 529 5.38 -2.00 14.82
C VAL A 529 4.57 -2.28 16.08
N THR A 530 3.29 -1.92 16.07
CA THR A 530 2.34 -2.30 17.13
C THR A 530 1.66 -3.62 16.79
N SER A 531 1.17 -4.37 17.79
CA SER A 531 0.44 -5.61 17.55
C SER A 531 -0.87 -5.67 18.36
N SER A 532 -1.96 -5.53 17.65
CA SER A 532 -3.30 -5.83 18.16
C SER A 532 -3.52 -7.32 18.35
N THR A 533 -2.84 -8.16 17.57
CA THR A 533 -2.86 -9.63 17.72
C THR A 533 -2.32 -10.04 19.08
N GLU A 534 -1.12 -9.61 19.43
CA GLU A 534 -0.48 -9.94 20.71
C GLU A 534 -1.29 -9.43 21.91
N ALA A 535 -1.89 -8.23 21.77
CA ALA A 535 -2.78 -7.68 22.80
C ALA A 535 -3.96 -8.61 23.07
N LEU A 536 -4.60 -9.11 22.03
CA LEU A 536 -5.75 -10.00 22.17
C LEU A 536 -5.35 -11.43 22.61
N LEU A 537 -4.20 -11.95 22.17
CA LEU A 537 -3.66 -13.22 22.65
C LEU A 537 -3.43 -13.19 24.18
N ASP A 538 -2.89 -12.09 24.69
CA ASP A 538 -2.70 -11.87 26.11
C ASP A 538 -4.03 -11.77 26.85
N ARG A 539 -4.94 -10.94 26.36
CA ARG A 539 -6.26 -10.75 26.95
C ARG A 539 -7.04 -12.04 27.09
N PHE A 540 -6.96 -12.93 26.09
CA PHE A 540 -7.61 -14.23 26.10
C PHE A 540 -6.78 -15.31 26.86
N GLY A 541 -5.58 -14.97 27.33
CA GLY A 541 -4.71 -15.87 28.08
C GLY A 541 -4.13 -17.01 27.25
N VAL A 542 -4.08 -16.88 25.94
CA VAL A 542 -3.60 -17.92 25.01
C VAL A 542 -2.17 -17.69 24.50
N SER A 543 -1.56 -16.57 24.86
CA SER A 543 -0.16 -16.29 24.55
C SER A 543 0.81 -17.07 25.45
N LYS A 544 2.04 -17.32 24.96
CA LYS A 544 3.10 -17.96 25.72
C LYS A 544 3.45 -17.18 26.99
N ARG A 545 3.63 -15.86 26.88
CA ARG A 545 3.99 -15.01 28.02
C ARG A 545 2.91 -14.96 29.10
N SER A 546 1.61 -14.99 28.72
CA SER A 546 0.54 -15.06 29.71
C SER A 546 0.52 -16.39 30.43
N ALA A 547 0.87 -17.52 29.76
CA ALA A 547 1.04 -18.82 30.38
C ALA A 547 2.22 -18.83 31.36
N GLU A 548 3.39 -18.35 30.92
CA GLU A 548 4.60 -18.25 31.76
C GLU A 548 4.35 -17.40 33.02
N ALA A 549 3.63 -16.27 32.87
CA ALA A 549 3.27 -15.46 34.03
C ALA A 549 2.34 -16.18 35.01
N ARG A 550 1.35 -16.95 34.53
CA ARG A 550 0.50 -17.79 35.43
C ARG A 550 1.31 -18.85 36.14
N GLU A 551 2.25 -19.51 35.47
CA GLU A 551 3.15 -20.52 36.05
C GLU A 551 4.10 -19.90 37.09
N ALA A 552 4.57 -18.66 36.85
CA ALA A 552 5.40 -17.90 37.80
C ALA A 552 4.61 -17.34 39.00
N GLY A 553 3.29 -17.54 39.04
CA GLY A 553 2.41 -17.07 40.12
C GLY A 553 1.96 -15.61 39.93
N GLY A 554 2.22 -14.98 38.81
CA GLY A 554 1.77 -13.62 38.47
C GLY A 554 2.76 -12.81 37.67
N VAL A 555 2.44 -11.54 37.46
CA VAL A 555 3.31 -10.53 36.82
C VAL A 555 3.97 -9.71 37.91
N LEU A 556 5.30 -9.59 37.88
CA LEU A 556 6.03 -8.78 38.85
C LEU A 556 5.95 -7.29 38.45
N LEU A 557 5.26 -6.47 39.24
CA LEU A 557 5.18 -5.04 39.07
C LEU A 557 5.98 -4.32 40.14
N LYS A 558 6.74 -3.29 39.69
CA LYS A 558 7.53 -2.46 40.58
C LYS A 558 6.65 -1.77 41.61
N GLY A 559 6.98 -1.92 42.90
CA GLY A 559 6.24 -1.32 44.01
C GLY A 559 4.99 -2.12 44.45
N GLN A 560 4.52 -3.08 43.65
CA GLN A 560 3.31 -3.86 43.98
C GLN A 560 3.62 -5.35 44.24
N GLY A 561 4.79 -5.86 43.83
CA GLY A 561 5.11 -7.29 43.92
C GLY A 561 4.44 -8.10 42.79
N LEU A 562 4.13 -9.37 43.08
CA LEU A 562 3.42 -10.24 42.13
C LEU A 562 1.92 -9.93 42.15
N VAL A 563 1.39 -9.61 40.94
CA VAL A 563 -0.03 -9.34 40.71
C VAL A 563 -0.64 -10.43 39.85
N ASP A 564 -1.97 -10.63 39.95
CA ASP A 564 -2.65 -11.66 39.18
C ASP A 564 -2.44 -11.47 37.66
N ALA A 565 -1.91 -12.52 37.02
CA ALA A 565 -1.58 -12.47 35.59
C ALA A 565 -2.82 -12.27 34.72
N LYS A 566 -3.96 -12.87 35.06
CA LYS A 566 -5.21 -12.73 34.31
C LYS A 566 -5.68 -11.27 34.33
N SER A 567 -5.77 -10.68 35.52
CA SER A 567 -6.21 -9.29 35.71
C SER A 567 -5.29 -8.32 34.96
N TYR A 568 -3.98 -8.52 35.00
CA TYR A 568 -3.00 -7.72 34.31
C TYR A 568 -3.18 -7.78 32.79
N TYR A 569 -3.17 -8.98 32.20
CA TYR A 569 -3.24 -9.13 30.75
C TYR A 569 -4.63 -8.82 30.19
N GLN A 570 -5.70 -9.07 30.93
CA GLN A 570 -7.03 -8.63 30.52
C GLN A 570 -7.13 -7.12 30.44
N MET A 571 -6.43 -6.40 31.30
CA MET A 571 -6.43 -4.94 31.28
C MET A 571 -5.50 -4.38 30.20
N THR A 572 -4.24 -4.81 30.11
CA THR A 572 -3.29 -4.31 29.11
C THR A 572 -3.71 -4.64 27.68
N GLY A 573 -4.37 -5.80 27.45
CA GLY A 573 -4.91 -6.22 26.17
C GLY A 573 -6.33 -5.72 25.88
N THR A 574 -6.84 -4.75 26.66
CA THR A 574 -8.21 -4.23 26.54
C THR A 574 -8.27 -2.89 25.80
N GLY A 575 -9.42 -2.63 25.18
CA GLY A 575 -9.82 -1.32 24.70
C GLY A 575 -9.01 -0.82 23.53
N ASN A 576 -8.48 0.39 23.65
CA ASN A 576 -7.73 1.06 22.59
C ASN A 576 -6.29 0.51 22.47
N TYR A 577 -6.15 -0.78 22.17
CA TYR A 577 -4.85 -1.41 21.96
C TYR A 577 -4.04 -0.73 20.86
N GLU A 578 -4.69 -0.01 19.93
CA GLU A 578 -4.03 0.79 18.89
C GLU A 578 -3.23 1.95 19.49
N THR A 579 -3.71 2.52 20.61
CA THR A 579 -3.07 3.63 21.34
C THR A 579 -2.40 3.18 22.64
N SER A 580 -2.29 1.86 22.88
CA SER A 580 -1.63 1.27 24.04
C SER A 580 -0.13 1.18 23.83
N GLY A 581 0.68 1.57 24.81
CA GLY A 581 2.14 1.47 24.78
C GLY A 581 2.70 0.08 25.14
N TYR A 582 1.87 -0.95 25.32
CA TYR A 582 2.32 -2.25 25.83
C TYR A 582 2.69 -3.27 24.74
N TYR A 583 2.26 -3.04 23.50
CA TYR A 583 2.42 -4.00 22.40
C TYR A 583 3.18 -3.39 21.23
N VAL A 584 4.36 -2.84 21.55
CA VAL A 584 5.27 -2.21 20.60
C VAL A 584 6.51 -3.07 20.45
N TYR A 585 6.88 -3.36 19.22
CA TYR A 585 7.99 -4.24 18.86
C TYR A 585 8.93 -3.58 17.89
N SER A 586 10.20 -3.98 17.88
CA SER A 586 11.15 -3.59 16.85
C SER A 586 10.70 -4.14 15.49
N ALA A 587 10.72 -3.29 14.45
CA ALA A 587 10.45 -3.71 13.08
C ALA A 587 11.71 -4.20 12.35
N THR A 588 12.88 -4.22 13.03
CA THR A 588 14.12 -4.73 12.46
C THR A 588 14.00 -6.21 12.14
N ASN A 589 14.29 -6.56 10.88
CA ASN A 589 14.33 -7.95 10.45
C ASN A 589 15.35 -8.15 9.31
N ILE A 590 15.86 -9.37 9.22
CA ILE A 590 16.76 -9.82 8.14
C ILE A 590 16.22 -11.15 7.65
N ARG A 591 16.01 -11.28 6.34
CA ARG A 591 15.46 -12.50 5.74
C ARG A 591 16.22 -12.95 4.52
N LEU A 592 16.31 -14.25 4.32
CA LEU A 592 16.64 -14.85 3.04
C LEU A 592 15.38 -14.79 2.17
N GLN A 593 15.34 -13.82 1.25
CA GLN A 593 14.15 -13.54 0.43
C GLN A 593 13.98 -14.57 -0.67
N GLU A 594 15.08 -14.95 -1.30
CA GLU A 594 15.09 -15.93 -2.39
C GLU A 594 16.33 -16.83 -2.29
N LEU A 595 16.13 -18.10 -2.62
CA LEU A 595 17.20 -19.06 -2.84
C LEU A 595 16.87 -19.84 -4.13
N THR A 596 17.78 -19.79 -5.09
CA THR A 596 17.64 -20.50 -6.36
C THR A 596 18.84 -21.40 -6.57
N PHE A 597 18.58 -22.66 -6.90
CA PHE A 597 19.57 -23.60 -7.37
C PHE A 597 19.20 -24.10 -8.75
N SER A 598 20.10 -24.06 -9.71
CA SER A 598 19.84 -24.45 -11.09
C SER A 598 20.97 -25.26 -11.68
N TYR A 599 20.63 -26.09 -12.66
CA TYR A 599 21.60 -26.80 -13.47
C TYR A 599 21.21 -26.75 -14.93
N THR A 600 22.10 -26.19 -15.75
CA THR A 600 21.97 -26.17 -17.21
C THR A 600 22.72 -27.37 -17.78
N MET A 601 21.96 -28.27 -18.39
CA MET A 601 22.47 -29.50 -18.93
C MET A 601 23.22 -29.26 -20.26
N PRO A 602 24.28 -30.00 -20.55
CA PRO A 602 24.96 -29.91 -21.84
C PRO A 602 24.05 -30.25 -23.00
N ASN A 603 24.02 -29.43 -24.06
CA ASN A 603 23.14 -29.62 -25.23
C ASN A 603 23.32 -30.98 -25.91
N LYS A 604 24.53 -31.53 -25.85
CA LYS A 604 24.84 -32.87 -26.42
C LYS A 604 24.01 -34.01 -25.82
N TRP A 605 23.45 -33.86 -24.63
CA TRP A 605 22.60 -34.90 -24.02
C TRP A 605 21.25 -35.02 -24.70
N PHE A 606 20.82 -34.01 -25.43
CA PHE A 606 19.53 -33.94 -26.12
C PHE A 606 19.68 -33.93 -27.65
N GLY A 607 20.82 -34.35 -28.17
CA GLY A 607 21.07 -34.43 -29.62
C GLY A 607 20.99 -33.08 -30.33
N ASN A 608 21.18 -31.97 -29.63
CA ASN A 608 21.01 -30.58 -30.08
C ASN A 608 19.57 -30.21 -30.53
N VAL A 609 18.58 -31.06 -30.28
CA VAL A 609 17.18 -30.77 -30.54
C VAL A 609 16.63 -29.82 -29.48
N LEU A 610 16.94 -30.09 -28.20
CA LEU A 610 16.67 -29.18 -27.11
C LEU A 610 17.96 -28.47 -26.69
N LYS A 611 17.93 -27.16 -26.60
CA LYS A 611 19.08 -26.33 -26.21
C LYS A 611 18.83 -25.66 -24.88
N ASP A 612 19.91 -25.43 -24.12
CA ASP A 612 19.90 -24.69 -22.85
C ASP A 612 18.88 -25.28 -21.85
N VAL A 613 18.75 -26.62 -21.81
CA VAL A 613 17.84 -27.29 -20.87
C VAL A 613 18.32 -26.99 -19.43
N THR A 614 17.57 -26.20 -18.70
CA THR A 614 17.88 -25.81 -17.34
C THR A 614 16.78 -26.27 -16.41
N VAL A 615 17.15 -27.01 -15.37
CA VAL A 615 16.27 -27.37 -14.25
C VAL A 615 16.62 -26.46 -13.09
N SER A 616 15.61 -25.90 -12.44
CA SER A 616 15.79 -25.01 -11.32
C SER A 616 14.88 -25.36 -10.15
N PHE A 617 15.41 -25.21 -8.95
CA PHE A 617 14.67 -25.17 -7.68
C PHE A 617 14.69 -23.74 -7.19
N ILE A 618 13.53 -23.21 -6.77
CA ILE A 618 13.35 -21.86 -6.30
C ILE A 618 12.62 -21.92 -4.96
N ALA A 619 13.16 -21.27 -3.95
CA ALA A 619 12.53 -21.08 -2.67
C ALA A 619 12.38 -19.60 -2.42
N ASN A 620 11.15 -19.13 -2.16
CA ASN A 620 10.88 -17.75 -1.77
C ASN A 620 10.59 -17.69 -0.28
N ASN A 621 11.15 -16.68 0.36
CA ASN A 621 11.01 -16.42 1.78
C ASN A 621 11.31 -17.64 2.68
N PRO A 622 12.39 -18.43 2.41
CA PRO A 622 12.63 -19.70 3.12
C PRO A 622 12.97 -19.50 4.60
N TRP A 623 13.67 -18.42 4.97
CA TRP A 623 14.08 -18.17 6.36
C TRP A 623 14.04 -16.68 6.75
N MET A 624 13.46 -16.43 7.92
CA MET A 624 13.68 -15.21 8.69
C MET A 624 14.96 -15.42 9.51
N LEU A 625 16.04 -14.72 9.13
CA LEU A 625 17.35 -14.86 9.77
C LEU A 625 17.43 -14.12 11.11
N TYR A 626 16.74 -12.97 11.20
CA TYR A 626 16.64 -12.17 12.41
C TYR A 626 15.29 -11.46 12.46
N CYS A 627 14.62 -11.51 13.62
CA CYS A 627 13.40 -10.76 13.94
C CYS A 627 13.18 -10.80 15.45
N GLU A 628 12.95 -9.66 16.09
CA GLU A 628 12.61 -9.58 17.51
C GLU A 628 11.09 -9.68 17.77
N ALA A 629 10.29 -9.22 16.80
CA ALA A 629 8.84 -9.33 16.89
C ALA A 629 8.42 -10.81 16.80
N PRO A 630 7.39 -11.26 17.56
CA PRO A 630 6.89 -12.64 17.49
C PRO A 630 6.10 -12.94 16.20
N PHE A 631 5.99 -12.00 15.30
CA PHE A 631 5.32 -12.06 14.00
C PHE A 631 6.19 -11.39 12.92
N ASP A 632 5.80 -11.47 11.65
CA ASP A 632 6.49 -10.77 10.57
C ASP A 632 6.17 -9.26 10.59
N PRO A 633 7.11 -8.38 10.93
CA PRO A 633 6.87 -6.94 11.10
C PRO A 633 6.66 -6.18 9.78
N GLU A 634 6.81 -6.83 8.63
CA GLU A 634 6.54 -6.23 7.32
C GLU A 634 5.10 -6.46 6.84
N LEU A 635 4.35 -7.30 7.53
CA LEU A 635 2.93 -7.46 7.27
C LEU A 635 2.17 -6.20 7.72
N THR A 636 1.25 -5.74 6.90
CA THR A 636 0.42 -4.58 7.19
C THR A 636 -1.03 -4.82 6.78
N PRO A 637 -2.01 -4.47 7.63
CA PRO A 637 -3.43 -4.62 7.31
C PRO A 637 -3.92 -3.58 6.30
N SER A 638 -3.15 -2.52 6.08
CA SER A 638 -3.53 -1.41 5.22
C SER A 638 -2.35 -0.91 4.41
N THR A 639 -2.63 -0.51 3.17
CA THR A 639 -1.69 0.20 2.30
C THR A 639 -1.78 1.72 2.45
N SER A 640 -2.71 2.22 3.28
CA SER A 640 -2.81 3.65 3.57
C SER A 640 -1.59 4.13 4.37
N THR A 641 -1.19 5.37 4.17
CA THR A 641 0.01 5.96 4.80
C THR A 641 -0.01 5.83 6.32
N TYR A 642 -1.16 6.05 6.94
CA TYR A 642 -1.30 6.06 8.41
C TYR A 642 -1.70 4.72 9.02
N GLY A 643 -2.23 3.78 8.22
CA GLY A 643 -2.65 2.46 8.67
C GLY A 643 -1.55 1.39 8.66
N GLN A 644 -0.30 1.78 8.37
CA GLN A 644 0.85 0.88 8.37
C GLN A 644 1.44 0.68 9.77
N GLY A 645 2.26 -0.36 9.93
CA GLY A 645 2.98 -0.63 11.18
C GLY A 645 2.08 -1.09 12.33
N ASN A 646 0.98 -1.77 12.03
CA ASN A 646 0.15 -2.49 12.98
C ASN A 646 -0.06 -3.94 12.51
N ASP A 647 0.19 -4.91 13.38
CA ASP A 647 -0.19 -6.30 13.16
C ASP A 647 -1.58 -6.52 13.76
N TYR A 648 -2.54 -6.95 12.93
CA TYR A 648 -3.91 -7.23 13.36
C TYR A 648 -4.45 -8.48 12.69
N PHE A 649 -4.16 -9.64 13.28
CA PHE A 649 -4.49 -10.96 12.75
C PHE A 649 -4.17 -11.11 11.28
N MET A 650 -2.96 -10.71 10.92
CA MET A 650 -2.44 -10.85 9.57
C MET A 650 -2.28 -12.33 9.22
N GLN A 651 -2.50 -12.67 7.95
CA GLN A 651 -2.09 -13.98 7.48
C GLN A 651 -0.57 -14.10 7.61
N PRO A 652 -0.05 -15.17 8.21
CA PRO A 652 1.39 -15.36 8.28
C PRO A 652 2.04 -15.33 6.89
N SER A 653 3.24 -14.76 6.81
CA SER A 653 4.03 -14.79 5.58
C SER A 653 4.30 -16.25 5.18
N VAL A 654 4.15 -16.52 3.89
CA VAL A 654 4.29 -17.89 3.36
C VAL A 654 5.68 -18.14 2.81
N ARG A 655 6.15 -19.38 2.98
CA ARG A 655 7.29 -19.92 2.24
C ARG A 655 6.75 -20.62 1.00
N SER A 656 7.39 -20.40 -0.13
CA SER A 656 7.04 -21.13 -1.36
C SER A 656 8.25 -21.83 -1.96
N PHE A 657 8.00 -23.02 -2.48
CA PHE A 657 9.00 -23.83 -3.14
C PHE A 657 8.48 -24.20 -4.53
N GLY A 658 9.32 -24.04 -5.54
CA GLY A 658 8.97 -24.31 -6.92
C GLY A 658 10.08 -25.02 -7.67
N PHE A 659 9.68 -25.74 -8.71
CA PHE A 659 10.59 -26.32 -9.68
C PHE A 659 10.28 -25.76 -11.06
N GLY A 660 11.32 -25.42 -11.81
CA GLY A 660 11.20 -24.90 -13.16
C GLY A 660 12.05 -25.71 -14.15
N ILE A 661 11.52 -25.88 -15.35
CA ILE A 661 12.27 -26.42 -16.48
C ILE A 661 12.16 -25.40 -17.61
N LYS A 662 13.31 -24.98 -18.14
CA LYS A 662 13.41 -24.07 -19.27
C LYS A 662 14.25 -24.74 -20.36
N PHE A 663 13.81 -24.64 -21.60
CA PHE A 663 14.57 -25.13 -22.78
C PHE A 663 14.26 -24.25 -23.99
N LYS A 664 15.17 -24.35 -24.99
CA LYS A 664 14.97 -23.77 -26.32
C LYS A 664 14.86 -24.93 -27.32
N LEU A 665 14.01 -24.79 -28.31
CA LEU A 665 13.86 -25.68 -29.46
C LEU A 665 14.80 -25.27 -30.57
#